data_6aad08e80471f2edafaaff50573a608d
#
_entry.id   6aad08e80471f2edafaaff50573a608d
#
_cell.length_a   1.000
_cell.length_b   1.000
_cell.length_c   1.000
_cell.angle_alpha   90.00
_cell.angle_beta   90.00
_cell.angle_gamma   90.00
#
_symmetry.space_group_name_H-M   'P 1'
#
loop_
_entity.id
_entity.type
_entity.pdbx_description
1 polymer ?
#
loop_
_entity_poly.entity_id
_entity_poly.type
_entity_poly.pdbx_seq_one_letter_code
_entity_poly.pdbx_strand_id
1 'polypeptide(L)'
;MADYITTNIRNIALIGHGSEGKTTLTEAMLYAAGLVDRQGRVEDGTTMTDFDPEETRRKCSISAATAPVDWNGKIINVVDVPGYFDFVGEMIGPLRVVETAVIVVDAVGGLSVGAEKAWDYAGAHGLGRMFIINQMDRDHADFDKISSQLRAKYGNCVVPILLPLGKGPTFRGVVNVLDRKAYEGAYKKSVEVPMPENMKGQLMECYSYLIEQAAAADEELMEKYFETGELTFEEIKAGFRKGMKDGSIVPVVAVSAATGVGIARMLDLMAKYFPSPAHNGLYWAGKDPRTGEDITRICKDDQPFSAFVYKTIADPFVGKLSLFRIFSGMLSGQTTLYNPGKDKTEKCGGIYILRGKKQVVKESLHAGDIGAMAKLQYTSTGDTLCDPANPVIYPPIEYPKPCISKAVYAAKQGEEDKVFSGLQRLMEEDPSVTLSKDPETMETLLSGQGEMHLDVIRSKLASKFGANCVLKDPKIPYRETIRKTVKVQGRHKKQTGGHGQFGDVWIEFSPVTDGSTDIVFEDAVVGGVVPRNFIPSVEKGLRECMVHGVLAGYPMVSVKAKLYDGSYHPVDSSEMAFKTAARIAYKKGCADANPVLLEPIMHVEVIVSDDYMGDVMGDMNKRRGRIIGMEQCEGGQKIIAEAPLSEMFKYATDLRSMTQAWGRFTMTFERYEEVPADVAKKVIASADKVVDDDE
;
A
#
# COMPACT_ATOMS: atom_id res chain seq x y z
N MET A 1 -9.96 0.30 -33.10
CA MET A 1 -8.53 0.30 -32.90
C MET A 1 -7.90 -0.58 -33.97
N ALA A 2 -6.85 -0.08 -34.61
CA ALA A 2 -6.06 -0.89 -35.52
C ALA A 2 -5.35 -2.01 -34.73
N ASP A 3 -4.99 -3.11 -35.40
CA ASP A 3 -4.14 -4.12 -34.81
C ASP A 3 -2.70 -3.63 -34.85
N TYR A 4 -2.07 -3.57 -33.68
CA TYR A 4 -0.70 -3.09 -33.50
C TYR A 4 0.23 -4.28 -33.27
N ILE A 5 1.36 -4.28 -33.93
CA ILE A 5 2.46 -5.19 -33.66
C ILE A 5 3.26 -4.68 -32.44
N THR A 6 3.95 -5.56 -31.75
CA THR A 6 4.72 -5.28 -30.51
C THR A 6 5.63 -4.04 -30.61
N THR A 7 6.26 -3.81 -31.79
CA THR A 7 7.14 -2.64 -32.00
C THR A 7 6.40 -1.29 -32.02
N ASN A 8 5.09 -1.30 -32.15
CA ASN A 8 4.25 -0.11 -32.19
C ASN A 8 3.60 0.20 -30.84
N ILE A 9 3.81 -0.61 -29.83
CA ILE A 9 3.27 -0.45 -28.49
C ILE A 9 4.21 0.41 -27.64
N ARG A 10 3.64 1.26 -26.78
CA ARG A 10 4.32 2.05 -25.73
C ARG A 10 3.50 1.93 -24.46
N ASN A 11 4.02 1.27 -23.45
CA ASN A 11 3.33 1.15 -22.15
C ASN A 11 3.94 2.16 -21.17
N ILE A 12 3.12 3.03 -20.64
CA ILE A 12 3.54 4.09 -19.71
C ILE A 12 2.64 4.13 -18.48
N ALA A 13 3.22 4.44 -17.33
CA ALA A 13 2.47 4.78 -16.12
C ALA A 13 2.67 6.27 -15.81
N LEU A 14 1.56 7.00 -15.63
CA LEU A 14 1.59 8.37 -15.12
C LEU A 14 1.61 8.30 -13.60
N ILE A 15 2.71 8.69 -13.00
CA ILE A 15 2.95 8.68 -11.56
C ILE A 15 3.36 10.06 -11.06
N GLY A 16 3.33 10.27 -9.75
CA GLY A 16 3.62 11.57 -9.11
C GLY A 16 2.63 11.85 -7.99
N HIS A 17 2.71 13.02 -7.37
CA HIS A 17 1.89 13.40 -6.23
C HIS A 17 0.42 13.63 -6.59
N GLY A 18 -0.44 13.69 -5.57
CA GLY A 18 -1.84 14.11 -5.75
C GLY A 18 -1.93 15.55 -6.29
N SER A 19 -2.94 15.83 -7.11
CA SER A 19 -3.23 17.17 -7.67
C SER A 19 -2.22 17.75 -8.66
N GLU A 20 -1.19 17.00 -9.10
CA GLU A 20 -0.25 17.43 -10.15
C GLU A 20 -0.84 17.35 -11.56
N GLY A 21 -2.08 16.87 -11.69
CA GLY A 21 -2.83 16.85 -12.94
C GLY A 21 -2.62 15.65 -13.84
N LYS A 22 -2.26 14.48 -13.30
CA LYS A 22 -2.09 13.21 -14.04
C LYS A 22 -3.33 12.82 -14.84
N THR A 23 -4.49 12.76 -14.18
CA THR A 23 -5.77 12.43 -14.82
C THR A 23 -6.17 13.50 -15.85
N THR A 24 -5.97 14.79 -15.56
CA THR A 24 -6.18 15.87 -16.53
C THR A 24 -5.27 15.71 -17.75
N LEU A 25 -4.04 15.25 -17.55
CA LEU A 25 -3.08 14.95 -18.62
C LEU A 25 -3.54 13.78 -19.48
N THR A 26 -4.03 12.70 -18.86
CA THR A 26 -4.64 11.55 -19.55
C THR A 26 -5.82 12.00 -20.42
N GLU A 27 -6.72 12.83 -19.88
CA GLU A 27 -7.84 13.41 -20.64
C GLU A 27 -7.38 14.28 -21.81
N ALA A 28 -6.34 15.09 -21.60
CA ALA A 28 -5.75 15.93 -22.65
C ALA A 28 -5.15 15.06 -23.78
N MET A 29 -4.49 13.95 -23.44
CA MET A 29 -3.95 13.00 -24.42
C MET A 29 -5.07 12.33 -25.22
N LEU A 30 -6.14 11.85 -24.58
CA LEU A 30 -7.31 11.27 -25.23
C LEU A 30 -8.01 12.26 -26.16
N TYR A 31 -8.16 13.51 -25.72
CA TYR A 31 -8.76 14.58 -26.54
C TYR A 31 -7.87 14.96 -27.72
N ALA A 32 -6.57 15.08 -27.52
CA ALA A 32 -5.60 15.35 -28.58
C ALA A 32 -5.63 14.25 -29.65
N ALA A 33 -5.81 12.99 -29.25
CA ALA A 33 -5.94 11.86 -30.17
C ALA A 33 -7.30 11.78 -30.88
N GLY A 34 -8.30 12.57 -30.43
CA GLY A 34 -9.67 12.54 -30.98
C GLY A 34 -10.46 11.29 -30.54
N LEU A 35 -10.11 10.73 -29.38
CA LEU A 35 -10.77 9.54 -28.81
C LEU A 35 -11.95 9.89 -27.90
N VAL A 36 -12.04 11.16 -27.54
CA VAL A 36 -13.15 11.79 -26.83
C VAL A 36 -13.52 13.11 -27.52
N ASP A 37 -14.79 13.46 -27.54
CA ASP A 37 -15.28 14.68 -28.20
C ASP A 37 -15.02 15.95 -27.37
N ARG A 38 -14.88 15.77 -26.05
CA ARG A 38 -14.58 16.83 -25.09
C ARG A 38 -13.64 16.29 -24.02
N GLN A 39 -12.67 17.11 -23.62
CA GLN A 39 -11.81 16.79 -22.48
C GLN A 39 -12.64 16.72 -21.20
N GLY A 40 -12.52 15.62 -20.48
CA GLY A 40 -13.13 15.45 -19.15
C GLY A 40 -12.43 16.32 -18.10
N ARG A 41 -13.14 16.60 -17.01
CA ARG A 41 -12.63 17.37 -15.86
C ARG A 41 -12.90 16.62 -14.57
N VAL A 42 -11.88 16.57 -13.71
CA VAL A 42 -11.96 15.89 -12.41
C VAL A 42 -13.00 16.58 -11.51
N GLU A 43 -13.04 17.92 -11.52
CA GLU A 43 -13.96 18.72 -10.73
C GLU A 43 -15.44 18.46 -11.09
N ASP A 44 -15.68 18.13 -12.36
CA ASP A 44 -17.03 17.87 -12.89
C ASP A 44 -17.39 16.36 -12.85
N GLY A 45 -16.44 15.48 -12.48
CA GLY A 45 -16.63 14.04 -12.49
C GLY A 45 -16.87 13.45 -13.88
N THR A 46 -16.30 14.07 -14.93
CA THR A 46 -16.54 13.70 -16.34
C THR A 46 -15.35 13.03 -17.01
N THR A 47 -14.31 12.69 -16.24
CA THR A 47 -13.12 12.02 -16.74
C THR A 47 -13.38 10.56 -17.14
N MET A 48 -12.57 10.05 -18.07
CA MET A 48 -12.66 8.67 -18.54
C MET A 48 -12.06 7.69 -17.52
N THR A 49 -11.03 8.09 -16.81
CA THR A 49 -10.25 7.23 -15.90
C THR A 49 -10.80 7.22 -14.48
N ASP A 50 -11.29 8.33 -13.94
CA ASP A 50 -11.93 8.40 -12.63
C ASP A 50 -13.45 8.16 -12.77
N PHE A 51 -13.83 6.91 -12.93
CA PHE A 51 -15.23 6.53 -13.17
C PHE A 51 -15.91 5.82 -11.99
N ASP A 52 -15.16 5.45 -10.96
CA ASP A 52 -15.73 4.92 -9.72
C ASP A 52 -16.54 6.01 -9.00
N PRO A 53 -17.74 5.72 -8.48
CA PRO A 53 -18.54 6.70 -7.72
C PRO A 53 -17.77 7.38 -6.58
N GLU A 54 -16.83 6.67 -5.93
CA GLU A 54 -16.00 7.25 -4.88
C GLU A 54 -14.97 8.24 -5.43
N GLU A 55 -14.39 7.97 -6.60
CA GLU A 55 -13.47 8.91 -7.29
C GLU A 55 -14.20 10.19 -7.68
N THR A 56 -15.37 10.04 -8.30
CA THR A 56 -16.22 11.17 -8.70
C THR A 56 -16.67 12.00 -7.50
N ARG A 57 -17.07 11.35 -6.40
CA ARG A 57 -17.49 12.01 -5.17
C ARG A 57 -16.35 12.77 -4.47
N ARG A 58 -15.17 12.16 -4.43
CA ARG A 58 -13.97 12.70 -3.76
C ARG A 58 -13.16 13.61 -4.65
N LYS A 59 -13.42 13.62 -5.95
CA LYS A 59 -12.67 14.37 -6.98
C LYS A 59 -11.17 14.04 -6.98
N CYS A 60 -10.86 12.77 -6.82
CA CYS A 60 -9.50 12.25 -6.85
C CYS A 60 -9.48 10.80 -7.32
N SER A 61 -8.42 10.42 -8.00
CA SER A 61 -8.18 9.03 -8.42
C SER A 61 -7.91 8.16 -7.20
N ILE A 62 -8.55 6.99 -7.16
CA ILE A 62 -8.42 5.97 -6.12
C ILE A 62 -7.79 4.69 -6.69
N SER A 63 -8.17 4.35 -7.92
CA SER A 63 -7.77 3.14 -8.60
C SER A 63 -7.00 3.44 -9.88
N ALA A 64 -5.96 2.66 -10.18
CA ALA A 64 -5.27 2.79 -11.46
C ALA A 64 -6.19 2.40 -12.62
N ALA A 65 -6.24 3.23 -13.66
CA ALA A 65 -7.06 3.01 -14.84
C ALA A 65 -6.23 3.06 -16.13
N THR A 66 -6.62 2.27 -17.14
CA THR A 66 -5.95 2.25 -18.43
C THR A 66 -6.66 3.16 -19.44
N ALA A 67 -5.89 3.88 -20.23
CA ALA A 67 -6.36 4.78 -21.28
C ALA A 67 -5.46 4.68 -22.52
N PRO A 68 -5.66 3.69 -23.40
CA PRO A 68 -4.87 3.57 -24.62
C PRO A 68 -5.16 4.72 -25.58
N VAL A 69 -4.09 5.33 -26.08
CA VAL A 69 -4.07 6.50 -26.99
C VAL A 69 -3.45 6.09 -28.31
N ASP A 70 -4.22 6.19 -29.39
CA ASP A 70 -3.73 6.00 -30.76
C ASP A 70 -3.05 7.27 -31.27
N TRP A 71 -1.74 7.24 -31.57
CA TRP A 71 -0.98 8.41 -32.01
C TRP A 71 0.10 8.05 -33.04
N ASN A 72 0.02 8.66 -34.22
CA ASN A 72 1.02 8.51 -35.30
C ASN A 72 1.40 7.05 -35.60
N GLY A 73 0.40 6.14 -35.69
CA GLY A 73 0.60 4.73 -36.00
C GLY A 73 1.18 3.91 -34.84
N LYS A 74 1.22 4.48 -33.64
CA LYS A 74 1.59 3.81 -32.38
C LYS A 74 0.39 3.78 -31.44
N ILE A 75 0.38 2.80 -30.54
CA ILE A 75 -0.53 2.79 -29.40
C ILE A 75 0.27 3.11 -28.13
N ILE A 76 -0.16 4.13 -27.40
CA ILE A 76 0.41 4.50 -26.10
C ILE A 76 -0.58 4.03 -25.05
N ASN A 77 -0.29 2.92 -24.39
CA ASN A 77 -1.07 2.41 -23.27
C ASN A 77 -0.73 3.22 -22.02
N VAL A 78 -1.55 4.22 -21.73
CA VAL A 78 -1.41 5.05 -20.53
C VAL A 78 -2.07 4.32 -19.37
N VAL A 79 -1.34 4.12 -18.28
CA VAL A 79 -1.91 3.72 -17.00
C VAL A 79 -1.88 4.94 -16.09
N ASP A 80 -3.06 5.52 -15.84
CA ASP A 80 -3.27 6.64 -14.93
C ASP A 80 -3.31 6.11 -13.49
N VAL A 81 -2.36 6.55 -12.66
CA VAL A 81 -2.11 6.01 -11.33
C VAL A 81 -2.49 7.05 -10.27
N PRO A 82 -3.21 6.67 -9.20
CA PRO A 82 -3.49 7.53 -8.07
C PRO A 82 -2.22 8.12 -7.45
N GLY A 83 -2.26 9.40 -7.07
CA GLY A 83 -1.11 10.11 -6.51
C GLY A 83 -1.11 10.23 -4.98
N TYR A 84 -2.17 9.80 -4.31
CA TYR A 84 -2.23 9.80 -2.85
C TYR A 84 -1.57 8.56 -2.27
N PHE A 85 -0.79 8.72 -1.21
CA PHE A 85 -0.04 7.63 -0.57
C PHE A 85 -0.93 6.54 0.03
N ASP A 86 -2.17 6.89 0.37
CA ASP A 86 -3.17 5.92 0.81
C ASP A 86 -3.45 4.84 -0.24
N PHE A 87 -3.20 5.13 -1.52
CA PHE A 87 -3.43 4.22 -2.66
C PHE A 87 -2.13 3.75 -3.33
N VAL A 88 -1.02 3.73 -2.59
CA VAL A 88 0.29 3.31 -3.14
C VAL A 88 0.27 1.89 -3.71
N GLY A 89 -0.57 1.00 -3.19
CA GLY A 89 -0.78 -0.35 -3.75
C GLY A 89 -1.21 -0.33 -5.22
N GLU A 90 -1.99 0.66 -5.62
CA GLU A 90 -2.46 0.86 -7.00
C GLU A 90 -1.35 1.33 -7.97
N MET A 91 -0.20 1.77 -7.47
CA MET A 91 0.95 2.16 -8.30
C MET A 91 1.85 0.96 -8.62
N ILE A 92 2.03 0.06 -7.69
CA ILE A 92 3.03 -1.01 -7.78
C ILE A 92 2.68 -2.02 -8.89
N GLY A 93 1.40 -2.40 -8.99
CA GLY A 93 0.92 -3.27 -10.07
C GLY A 93 1.21 -2.72 -11.48
N PRO A 94 0.79 -1.49 -11.81
CA PRO A 94 1.12 -0.83 -13.07
C PRO A 94 2.62 -0.76 -13.40
N LEU A 95 3.48 -0.46 -12.43
CA LEU A 95 4.92 -0.39 -12.65
C LEU A 95 5.55 -1.72 -13.07
N ARG A 96 4.90 -2.84 -12.76
CA ARG A 96 5.34 -4.18 -13.21
C ARG A 96 5.04 -4.45 -14.70
N VAL A 97 4.21 -3.62 -15.33
CA VAL A 97 3.66 -3.92 -16.66
C VAL A 97 3.89 -2.81 -17.70
N VAL A 98 4.75 -1.83 -17.38
CA VAL A 98 5.12 -0.74 -18.29
C VAL A 98 6.62 -0.69 -18.52
N GLU A 99 7.05 -0.05 -19.61
CA GLU A 99 8.46 0.21 -19.92
C GLU A 99 8.92 1.57 -19.40
N THR A 100 8.00 2.53 -19.24
CA THR A 100 8.37 3.90 -18.89
C THR A 100 7.45 4.45 -17.81
N ALA A 101 8.06 5.01 -16.78
CA ALA A 101 7.40 5.79 -15.75
C ALA A 101 7.47 7.29 -16.13
N VAL A 102 6.31 7.90 -16.26
CA VAL A 102 6.17 9.32 -16.57
C VAL A 102 5.79 10.05 -15.29
N ILE A 103 6.75 10.79 -14.74
CA ILE A 103 6.63 11.49 -13.46
C ILE A 103 6.12 12.90 -13.70
N VAL A 104 4.92 13.19 -13.23
CA VAL A 104 4.30 14.50 -13.37
C VAL A 104 4.66 15.36 -12.17
N VAL A 105 5.07 16.62 -12.42
CA VAL A 105 5.49 17.60 -11.42
C VAL A 105 4.72 18.90 -11.66
N ASP A 106 4.27 19.57 -10.60
CA ASP A 106 3.60 20.87 -10.68
C ASP A 106 4.60 21.98 -10.98
N ALA A 107 4.30 22.82 -11.98
CA ALA A 107 5.11 23.95 -12.40
C ALA A 107 5.29 25.04 -11.34
N VAL A 108 4.47 25.10 -10.31
CA VAL A 108 4.51 26.08 -9.20
C VAL A 108 5.11 25.45 -7.95
N GLY A 109 4.58 24.28 -7.55
CA GLY A 109 4.99 23.56 -6.33
C GLY A 109 6.38 22.92 -6.44
N GLY A 110 6.79 22.56 -7.65
CA GLY A 110 8.08 21.90 -7.89
C GLY A 110 8.11 20.45 -7.48
N LEU A 111 9.30 19.97 -7.12
CA LEU A 111 9.52 18.58 -6.77
C LEU A 111 8.83 18.22 -5.44
N SER A 112 7.85 17.35 -5.52
CA SER A 112 7.08 16.87 -4.38
C SER A 112 7.61 15.51 -3.88
N VAL A 113 7.32 15.16 -2.64
CA VAL A 113 7.64 13.83 -2.08
C VAL A 113 7.02 12.70 -2.92
N GLY A 114 5.84 12.93 -3.50
CA GLY A 114 5.22 11.95 -4.39
C GLY A 114 6.02 11.72 -5.66
N ALA A 115 6.60 12.78 -6.24
CA ALA A 115 7.48 12.66 -7.41
C ALA A 115 8.82 11.98 -7.04
N GLU A 116 9.35 12.24 -5.85
CA GLU A 116 10.55 11.56 -5.35
C GLU A 116 10.35 10.06 -5.17
N LYS A 117 9.28 9.67 -4.48
CA LYS A 117 8.93 8.24 -4.33
C LYS A 117 8.64 7.57 -5.67
N ALA A 118 7.98 8.29 -6.58
CA ALA A 118 7.74 7.80 -7.94
C ALA A 118 9.06 7.51 -8.68
N TRP A 119 10.06 8.36 -8.52
CA TRP A 119 11.42 8.16 -9.05
C TRP A 119 12.07 6.91 -8.47
N ASP A 120 12.01 6.73 -7.15
CA ASP A 120 12.62 5.59 -6.47
C ASP A 120 11.95 4.28 -6.88
N TYR A 121 10.62 4.23 -6.91
CA TYR A 121 9.87 3.05 -7.37
C TYR A 121 10.17 2.72 -8.84
N ALA A 122 10.22 3.72 -9.71
CA ALA A 122 10.58 3.50 -11.12
C ALA A 122 12.01 2.97 -11.26
N GLY A 123 12.94 3.50 -10.46
CA GLY A 123 14.33 3.04 -10.42
C GLY A 123 14.46 1.59 -9.94
N ALA A 124 13.76 1.23 -8.86
CA ALA A 124 13.76 -0.13 -8.33
C ALA A 124 13.24 -1.18 -9.34
N HIS A 125 12.38 -0.75 -10.28
CA HIS A 125 11.86 -1.61 -11.36
C HIS A 125 12.65 -1.50 -12.68
N GLY A 126 13.74 -0.73 -12.72
CA GLY A 126 14.57 -0.56 -13.92
C GLY A 126 13.83 0.09 -15.10
N LEU A 127 12.82 0.95 -14.82
CA LEU A 127 12.02 1.58 -15.86
C LEU A 127 12.73 2.79 -16.46
N GLY A 128 12.53 3.03 -17.74
CA GLY A 128 12.77 4.33 -18.35
C GLY A 128 11.95 5.40 -17.64
N ARG A 129 12.49 6.63 -17.53
CA ARG A 129 11.84 7.71 -16.78
C ARG A 129 11.73 8.98 -17.64
N MET A 130 10.70 9.78 -17.38
CA MET A 130 10.49 11.08 -17.98
C MET A 130 9.82 12.00 -16.97
N PHE A 131 10.23 13.25 -16.90
CA PHE A 131 9.53 14.28 -16.14
C PHE A 131 8.63 15.13 -17.03
N ILE A 132 7.41 15.37 -16.57
CA ILE A 132 6.49 16.33 -17.15
C ILE A 132 6.26 17.44 -16.15
N ILE A 133 6.73 18.65 -16.46
CA ILE A 133 6.40 19.85 -15.71
C ILE A 133 5.06 20.35 -16.27
N ASN A 134 3.99 20.05 -15.55
CA ASN A 134 2.60 20.34 -15.91
C ASN A 134 2.10 21.62 -15.25
N GLN A 135 0.94 22.11 -15.69
CA GLN A 135 0.32 23.36 -15.18
C GLN A 135 1.15 24.61 -15.48
N MET A 136 1.86 24.61 -16.62
CA MET A 136 2.68 25.73 -17.06
C MET A 136 1.89 27.01 -17.34
N ASP A 137 0.56 26.93 -17.41
CA ASP A 137 -0.39 28.06 -17.58
C ASP A 137 -0.69 28.81 -16.27
N ARG A 138 -0.29 28.27 -15.10
CA ARG A 138 -0.57 28.88 -13.80
C ARG A 138 0.37 30.07 -13.51
N ASP A 139 -0.17 31.04 -12.76
CA ASP A 139 0.66 32.10 -12.21
C ASP A 139 1.83 31.52 -11.40
N HIS A 140 3.00 32.12 -11.54
CA HIS A 140 4.25 31.73 -10.90
C HIS A 140 4.84 30.38 -11.38
N ALA A 141 4.34 29.79 -12.48
CA ALA A 141 4.98 28.62 -13.09
C ALA A 141 6.41 28.93 -13.54
N ASP A 142 7.38 28.11 -13.15
CA ASP A 142 8.79 28.34 -13.45
C ASP A 142 9.51 27.03 -13.85
N PHE A 143 9.59 26.79 -15.16
CA PHE A 143 10.24 25.63 -15.75
C PHE A 143 11.74 25.54 -15.41
N ASP A 144 12.45 26.70 -15.51
CA ASP A 144 13.90 26.72 -15.36
C ASP A 144 14.31 26.41 -13.92
N LYS A 145 13.58 26.96 -12.94
CA LYS A 145 13.77 26.64 -11.52
C LYS A 145 13.57 25.17 -11.25
N ILE A 146 12.47 24.59 -11.73
CA ILE A 146 12.13 23.17 -11.45
C ILE A 146 13.08 22.23 -12.18
N SER A 147 13.39 22.50 -13.45
CA SER A 147 14.38 21.73 -14.20
C SER A 147 15.76 21.73 -13.52
N SER A 148 16.17 22.87 -12.94
CA SER A 148 17.40 22.99 -12.16
C SER A 148 17.35 22.19 -10.85
N GLN A 149 16.21 22.19 -10.15
CA GLN A 149 16.00 21.37 -8.95
C GLN A 149 16.08 19.87 -9.27
N LEU A 150 15.43 19.43 -10.35
CA LEU A 150 15.49 18.04 -10.82
C LEU A 150 16.92 17.62 -11.15
N ARG A 151 17.67 18.49 -11.86
CA ARG A 151 19.08 18.23 -12.19
C ARG A 151 19.97 18.20 -10.94
N ALA A 152 19.77 19.11 -10.01
CA ALA A 152 20.54 19.14 -8.76
C ALA A 152 20.34 17.86 -7.94
N LYS A 153 19.13 17.28 -7.97
CA LYS A 153 18.81 16.09 -7.20
C LYS A 153 19.17 14.79 -7.91
N TYR A 154 18.89 14.69 -9.20
CA TYR A 154 19.01 13.42 -9.95
C TYR A 154 20.23 13.41 -10.91
N GLY A 155 20.95 14.50 -10.98
CA GLY A 155 22.19 14.57 -11.76
C GLY A 155 22.01 14.86 -13.24
N ASN A 156 23.06 14.54 -13.99
CA ASN A 156 23.18 14.91 -15.40
C ASN A 156 22.26 14.14 -16.34
N CYS A 157 21.62 13.08 -15.89
CA CYS A 157 20.64 12.34 -16.70
C CYS A 157 19.39 13.19 -17.05
N VAL A 158 19.12 14.27 -16.30
CA VAL A 158 17.94 15.15 -16.50
C VAL A 158 18.18 16.10 -17.67
N VAL A 159 17.46 15.92 -18.78
CA VAL A 159 17.68 16.63 -20.04
C VAL A 159 16.41 17.35 -20.51
N PRO A 160 16.36 18.68 -20.52
CA PRO A 160 15.24 19.44 -21.08
C PRO A 160 15.07 19.20 -22.57
N ILE A 161 13.87 18.78 -23.00
CA ILE A 161 13.54 18.45 -24.41
C ILE A 161 12.46 19.35 -24.98
N LEU A 162 11.42 19.69 -24.20
CA LEU A 162 10.41 20.67 -24.62
C LEU A 162 10.48 21.87 -23.68
N LEU A 163 11.07 22.96 -24.18
CA LEU A 163 11.18 24.23 -23.45
C LEU A 163 9.91 25.05 -23.62
N PRO A 164 9.46 25.82 -22.61
CA PRO A 164 8.23 26.59 -22.72
C PRO A 164 8.41 27.87 -23.56
N LEU A 165 7.43 28.18 -24.39
CA LEU A 165 7.25 29.50 -25.02
C LEU A 165 6.26 30.34 -24.20
N GLY A 166 6.78 31.25 -23.42
CA GLY A 166 6.02 32.03 -22.44
C GLY A 166 5.99 31.41 -21.07
N LYS A 167 5.48 32.12 -20.07
CA LYS A 167 5.35 31.68 -18.67
C LYS A 167 3.96 32.02 -18.15
N GLY A 168 3.41 31.15 -17.30
CA GLY A 168 2.10 31.38 -16.72
C GLY A 168 1.00 31.63 -17.77
N PRO A 169 0.16 32.66 -17.63
CA PRO A 169 -0.91 32.93 -18.58
C PRO A 169 -0.43 33.22 -20.02
N THR A 170 0.86 33.48 -20.21
CA THR A 170 1.46 33.70 -21.55
C THR A 170 2.04 32.41 -22.15
N PHE A 171 1.93 31.26 -21.48
CA PHE A 171 2.37 30.00 -22.02
C PHE A 171 1.52 29.57 -23.21
N ARG A 172 2.10 29.68 -24.42
CA ARG A 172 1.38 29.48 -25.66
C ARG A 172 1.95 28.41 -26.59
N GLY A 173 3.13 27.87 -26.25
CA GLY A 173 3.80 26.90 -27.12
C GLY A 173 5.03 26.28 -26.46
N VAL A 174 5.77 25.47 -27.25
CA VAL A 174 7.00 24.82 -26.81
C VAL A 174 8.07 24.83 -27.89
N VAL A 175 9.33 24.82 -27.47
CA VAL A 175 10.50 24.63 -28.35
C VAL A 175 11.00 23.19 -28.15
N ASN A 176 11.03 22.44 -29.24
CA ASN A 176 11.61 21.07 -29.24
C ASN A 176 13.13 21.21 -29.46
N VAL A 177 13.89 20.85 -28.44
CA VAL A 177 15.35 20.91 -28.44
C VAL A 177 15.95 19.96 -29.47
N LEU A 178 15.44 18.75 -29.57
CA LEU A 178 15.97 17.72 -30.47
C LEU A 178 15.82 18.12 -31.95
N ASP A 179 14.63 18.58 -32.33
CA ASP A 179 14.35 18.99 -33.73
C ASP A 179 14.74 20.48 -34.00
N ARG A 180 15.07 21.25 -32.97
CA ARG A 180 15.36 22.68 -32.98
C ARG A 180 14.27 23.52 -33.63
N LYS A 181 13.01 23.20 -33.31
CA LYS A 181 11.81 23.83 -33.85
C LYS A 181 10.91 24.38 -32.76
N ALA A 182 10.25 25.48 -33.04
CA ALA A 182 9.28 26.10 -32.16
C ALA A 182 7.86 25.81 -32.65
N TYR A 183 6.95 25.56 -31.71
CA TYR A 183 5.55 25.24 -31.99
C TYR A 183 4.64 26.05 -31.09
N GLU A 184 3.61 26.68 -31.67
CA GLU A 184 2.57 27.42 -30.94
C GLU A 184 1.20 26.78 -31.17
N GLY A 185 0.34 26.88 -30.15
CA GLY A 185 -1.02 26.35 -30.16
C GLY A 185 -1.21 25.10 -29.34
N ALA A 186 -2.47 24.69 -29.19
CA ALA A 186 -2.91 23.59 -28.37
C ALA A 186 -3.31 22.37 -29.19
N TYR A 187 -3.10 21.18 -28.66
CA TYR A 187 -3.50 19.90 -29.25
C TYR A 187 -3.04 19.76 -30.72
N LYS A 188 -3.88 19.24 -31.62
CA LYS A 188 -3.60 19.12 -33.06
C LYS A 188 -3.51 20.45 -33.83
N LYS A 189 -3.90 21.57 -33.19
CA LYS A 189 -3.74 22.93 -33.75
C LYS A 189 -2.35 23.50 -33.49
N SER A 190 -1.46 22.78 -32.85
CA SER A 190 -0.06 23.17 -32.63
C SER A 190 0.66 23.16 -33.98
N VAL A 191 1.14 24.34 -34.39
CA VAL A 191 1.80 24.58 -35.67
C VAL A 191 3.25 25.07 -35.46
N GLU A 192 4.12 24.75 -36.42
CA GLU A 192 5.50 25.22 -36.43
C GLU A 192 5.52 26.73 -36.65
N VAL A 193 6.31 27.45 -35.87
CA VAL A 193 6.50 28.89 -35.95
C VAL A 193 7.99 29.22 -36.03
N PRO A 194 8.36 30.42 -36.55
CA PRO A 194 9.75 30.85 -36.51
C PRO A 194 10.31 30.87 -35.10
N MET A 195 11.57 30.45 -34.96
CA MET A 195 12.26 30.43 -33.65
C MET A 195 12.40 31.85 -33.09
N PRO A 196 11.83 32.13 -31.91
CA PRO A 196 11.99 33.46 -31.28
C PRO A 196 13.46 33.73 -30.92
N GLU A 197 13.91 34.98 -31.17
CA GLU A 197 15.31 35.38 -30.94
C GLU A 197 15.76 35.13 -29.49
N ASN A 198 14.90 35.42 -28.52
CA ASN A 198 15.20 35.26 -27.10
C ASN A 198 15.34 33.77 -26.66
N MET A 199 14.90 32.82 -27.48
CA MET A 199 15.01 31.39 -27.19
C MET A 199 16.25 30.72 -27.81
N LYS A 200 16.90 31.38 -28.77
CA LYS A 200 18.04 30.80 -29.50
C LYS A 200 19.21 30.42 -28.57
N GLY A 201 19.55 31.29 -27.63
CA GLY A 201 20.63 31.00 -26.66
C GLY A 201 20.35 29.80 -25.80
N GLN A 202 19.18 29.79 -25.15
CA GLN A 202 18.75 28.66 -24.30
C GLN A 202 18.61 27.37 -25.10
N LEU A 203 18.08 27.44 -26.33
CA LEU A 203 17.97 26.28 -27.22
C LEU A 203 19.36 25.67 -27.50
N MET A 204 20.35 26.50 -27.85
CA MET A 204 21.70 26.02 -28.18
C MET A 204 22.39 25.41 -26.97
N GLU A 205 22.25 26.01 -25.80
CA GLU A 205 22.77 25.43 -24.54
C GLU A 205 22.15 24.07 -24.27
N CYS A 206 20.82 23.93 -24.29
CA CYS A 206 20.12 22.66 -24.07
C CYS A 206 20.45 21.64 -25.16
N TYR A 207 20.64 22.07 -26.42
CA TYR A 207 20.97 21.16 -27.50
C TYR A 207 22.41 20.62 -27.38
N SER A 208 23.39 21.46 -27.03
CA SER A 208 24.75 21.01 -26.74
C SER A 208 24.77 20.01 -25.59
N TYR A 209 24.02 20.29 -24.52
CA TYR A 209 23.87 19.39 -23.40
C TYR A 209 23.22 18.05 -23.80
N LEU A 210 22.19 18.09 -24.67
CA LEU A 210 21.58 16.86 -25.20
C LEU A 210 22.59 16.00 -26.00
N ILE A 211 23.44 16.63 -26.82
CA ILE A 211 24.49 15.92 -27.58
C ILE A 211 25.46 15.22 -26.65
N GLU A 212 25.94 15.91 -25.62
CA GLU A 212 26.86 15.33 -24.63
C GLU A 212 26.23 14.11 -23.93
N GLN A 213 24.97 14.22 -23.51
CA GLN A 213 24.30 13.09 -22.84
C GLN A 213 23.99 11.94 -23.84
N ALA A 214 23.65 12.26 -25.09
CA ALA A 214 23.43 11.24 -26.12
C ALA A 214 24.74 10.52 -26.49
N ALA A 215 25.86 11.21 -26.52
CA ALA A 215 27.18 10.60 -26.71
C ALA A 215 27.53 9.70 -25.52
N ALA A 216 27.32 10.18 -24.30
CA ALA A 216 27.61 9.43 -23.05
C ALA A 216 26.78 8.13 -22.90
N ALA A 217 25.64 8.03 -23.57
CA ALA A 217 24.77 6.85 -23.52
C ALA A 217 25.29 5.66 -24.36
N ASP A 218 26.31 5.87 -25.19
CA ASP A 218 26.84 4.84 -26.10
C ASP A 218 28.34 4.99 -26.28
N GLU A 219 29.12 3.92 -26.06
CA GLU A 219 30.58 3.96 -26.12
C GLU A 219 31.10 4.36 -27.52
N GLU A 220 30.50 3.85 -28.60
CA GLU A 220 30.92 4.19 -29.97
C GLU A 220 30.61 5.66 -30.30
N LEU A 221 29.46 6.17 -29.83
CA LEU A 221 29.09 7.57 -30.01
C LEU A 221 30.00 8.49 -29.18
N MET A 222 30.40 8.05 -27.99
CA MET A 222 31.29 8.79 -27.11
C MET A 222 32.69 8.92 -27.69
N GLU A 223 33.27 7.81 -28.19
CA GLU A 223 34.55 7.82 -28.87
C GLU A 223 34.54 8.77 -30.09
N LYS A 224 33.52 8.64 -30.94
CA LYS A 224 33.36 9.52 -32.10
C LYS A 224 33.26 10.99 -31.71
N TYR A 225 32.48 11.29 -30.68
CA TYR A 225 32.30 12.67 -30.21
C TYR A 225 33.59 13.28 -29.67
N PHE A 226 34.43 12.50 -28.99
CA PHE A 226 35.76 12.92 -28.56
C PHE A 226 36.72 13.15 -29.71
N GLU A 227 36.64 12.34 -30.78
CA GLU A 227 37.51 12.48 -31.95
C GLU A 227 37.12 13.62 -32.87
N THR A 228 35.85 13.79 -33.12
CA THR A 228 35.32 14.72 -34.14
C THR A 228 34.72 16.00 -33.59
N GLY A 229 34.27 15.98 -32.31
CA GLY A 229 33.53 17.07 -31.70
C GLY A 229 32.06 17.14 -32.15
N GLU A 230 31.61 16.27 -33.06
CA GLU A 230 30.29 16.32 -33.66
C GLU A 230 29.64 14.95 -33.79
N LEU A 231 28.30 14.92 -33.66
CA LEU A 231 27.45 13.76 -33.97
C LEU A 231 26.40 14.16 -35.03
N THR A 232 26.09 13.25 -35.92
CA THR A 232 24.99 13.42 -36.86
C THR A 232 23.64 13.39 -36.13
N PHE A 233 22.63 13.97 -36.75
CA PHE A 233 21.27 13.99 -36.14
C PHE A 233 20.71 12.59 -35.85
N GLU A 234 21.00 11.60 -36.73
CA GLU A 234 20.56 10.22 -36.51
C GLU A 234 21.30 9.53 -35.36
N GLU A 235 22.58 9.84 -35.17
CA GLU A 235 23.37 9.35 -34.03
C GLU A 235 22.89 9.97 -32.71
N ILE A 236 22.61 11.27 -32.67
CA ILE A 236 22.01 11.91 -31.51
C ILE A 236 20.69 11.23 -31.12
N LYS A 237 19.83 10.94 -32.11
CA LYS A 237 18.58 10.19 -31.87
C LYS A 237 18.80 8.77 -31.37
N ALA A 238 19.81 8.08 -31.89
CA ALA A 238 20.16 6.73 -31.45
C ALA A 238 20.63 6.74 -29.98
N GLY A 239 21.57 7.63 -29.63
CA GLY A 239 22.03 7.83 -28.26
C GLY A 239 20.89 8.25 -27.33
N PHE A 240 20.02 9.16 -27.74
CA PHE A 240 18.85 9.58 -26.97
C PHE A 240 17.90 8.40 -26.69
N ARG A 241 17.58 7.55 -27.70
CA ARG A 241 16.75 6.36 -27.50
C ARG A 241 17.40 5.37 -26.54
N LYS A 242 18.71 5.13 -26.68
CA LYS A 242 19.46 4.22 -25.81
C LYS A 242 19.46 4.75 -24.38
N GLY A 243 19.77 6.03 -24.19
CA GLY A 243 19.78 6.66 -22.86
C GLY A 243 18.42 6.71 -22.18
N MET A 244 17.33 6.88 -22.94
CA MET A 244 15.98 6.76 -22.40
C MET A 244 15.63 5.34 -21.95
N LYS A 245 16.15 4.33 -22.65
CA LYS A 245 15.92 2.93 -22.33
C LYS A 245 16.62 2.50 -21.05
N ASP A 246 17.90 2.85 -20.89
CA ASP A 246 18.73 2.46 -19.74
C ASP A 246 18.67 3.44 -18.56
N GLY A 247 17.95 4.57 -18.74
CA GLY A 247 17.73 5.58 -17.71
C GLY A 247 18.87 6.59 -17.57
N SER A 248 19.88 6.54 -18.44
CA SER A 248 20.98 7.55 -18.47
C SER A 248 20.52 8.90 -19.04
N ILE A 249 19.39 8.93 -19.77
CA ILE A 249 18.71 10.15 -20.21
C ILE A 249 17.27 10.15 -19.72
N VAL A 250 16.91 11.18 -18.97
CA VAL A 250 15.56 11.42 -18.47
C VAL A 250 15.04 12.74 -19.04
N PRO A 251 14.17 12.70 -20.07
CA PRO A 251 13.63 13.91 -20.69
C PRO A 251 12.78 14.72 -19.73
N VAL A 252 12.87 16.05 -19.84
CA VAL A 252 11.98 16.99 -19.16
C VAL A 252 11.20 17.78 -20.20
N VAL A 253 9.86 17.83 -20.04
CA VAL A 253 8.98 18.51 -20.97
C VAL A 253 8.03 19.48 -20.25
N ALA A 254 7.80 20.65 -20.84
CA ALA A 254 6.83 21.63 -20.39
C ALA A 254 5.47 21.40 -21.06
N VAL A 255 4.39 21.28 -20.27
CA VAL A 255 3.03 21.17 -20.81
C VAL A 255 2.01 21.90 -19.93
N SER A 256 0.85 22.16 -20.49
CA SER A 256 -0.37 22.44 -19.72
C SER A 256 -1.47 21.50 -20.17
N ALA A 257 -1.82 20.57 -19.30
CA ALA A 257 -2.92 19.63 -19.53
C ALA A 257 -4.28 20.36 -19.62
N ALA A 258 -4.45 21.46 -18.91
CA ALA A 258 -5.70 22.24 -18.90
C ALA A 258 -5.92 22.99 -20.22
N THR A 259 -4.87 23.60 -20.80
CA THR A 259 -4.97 24.38 -22.04
C THR A 259 -4.65 23.55 -23.29
N GLY A 260 -4.01 22.39 -23.13
CA GLY A 260 -3.58 21.51 -24.21
C GLY A 260 -2.29 21.91 -24.92
N VAL A 261 -1.61 22.96 -24.43
CA VAL A 261 -0.33 23.41 -24.97
C VAL A 261 0.77 22.40 -24.63
N GLY A 262 1.59 22.05 -25.63
CA GLY A 262 2.67 21.06 -25.49
C GLY A 262 2.24 19.60 -25.66
N ILE A 263 0.95 19.25 -25.50
CA ILE A 263 0.45 17.86 -25.47
C ILE A 263 0.76 17.10 -26.78
N ALA A 264 0.51 17.69 -27.95
CA ALA A 264 0.80 17.02 -29.21
C ALA A 264 2.29 16.72 -29.39
N ARG A 265 3.16 17.67 -29.02
CA ARG A 265 4.63 17.50 -29.14
C ARG A 265 5.16 16.48 -28.13
N MET A 266 4.58 16.44 -26.93
CA MET A 266 4.85 15.40 -25.96
C MET A 266 4.45 13.99 -26.48
N LEU A 267 3.26 13.86 -27.06
CA LEU A 267 2.81 12.61 -27.68
C LEU A 267 3.69 12.18 -28.87
N ASP A 268 4.16 13.14 -29.71
CA ASP A 268 5.13 12.86 -30.76
C ASP A 268 6.43 12.29 -30.22
N LEU A 269 6.95 12.87 -29.12
CA LEU A 269 8.16 12.42 -28.44
C LEU A 269 7.98 11.00 -27.90
N MET A 270 6.88 10.72 -27.19
CA MET A 270 6.56 9.41 -26.65
C MET A 270 6.43 8.35 -27.77
N ALA A 271 5.65 8.63 -28.81
CA ALA A 271 5.45 7.70 -29.91
C ALA A 271 6.74 7.34 -30.63
N LYS A 272 7.65 8.32 -30.82
CA LYS A 272 8.87 8.19 -31.63
C LYS A 272 10.06 7.62 -30.85
N TYR A 273 10.22 7.98 -29.58
CA TYR A 273 11.45 7.71 -28.83
C TYR A 273 11.29 6.76 -27.67
N PHE A 274 10.09 6.61 -27.08
CA PHE A 274 9.90 5.70 -25.98
C PHE A 274 10.16 4.25 -26.40
N PRO A 275 10.73 3.44 -25.51
CA PRO A 275 10.97 2.04 -25.80
C PRO A 275 9.66 1.28 -26.06
N SER A 276 9.67 0.37 -27.01
CA SER A 276 8.61 -0.62 -27.18
C SER A 276 8.95 -1.89 -26.42
N PRO A 277 7.96 -2.72 -26.07
CA PRO A 277 8.20 -4.02 -25.47
C PRO A 277 9.19 -4.90 -26.23
N ALA A 278 9.22 -4.79 -27.57
CA ALA A 278 10.12 -5.58 -28.42
C ALA A 278 11.59 -5.11 -28.40
N HIS A 279 11.82 -3.79 -28.20
CA HIS A 279 13.17 -3.22 -28.30
C HIS A 279 13.97 -3.33 -27.03
N ASN A 280 13.33 -3.62 -25.92
CA ASN A 280 14.00 -3.53 -24.62
C ASN A 280 14.96 -4.66 -24.33
N GLY A 281 15.01 -5.72 -25.15
CA GLY A 281 15.70 -6.94 -24.73
C GLY A 281 15.23 -7.35 -23.32
N LEU A 282 14.04 -6.88 -22.92
CA LEU A 282 13.43 -7.19 -21.64
C LEU A 282 13.16 -8.68 -21.64
N TYR A 283 14.03 -9.36 -20.95
CA TYR A 283 13.82 -10.73 -20.59
C TYR A 283 12.96 -10.73 -19.34
N TRP A 284 11.78 -11.28 -19.47
CA TRP A 284 10.93 -11.52 -18.30
C TRP A 284 11.46 -12.78 -17.63
N ALA A 285 12.22 -12.57 -16.55
CA ALA A 285 12.75 -13.65 -15.74
C ALA A 285 11.65 -14.25 -14.87
N GLY A 286 11.50 -15.55 -14.94
CA GLY A 286 10.60 -16.36 -14.12
C GLY A 286 11.23 -17.70 -13.82
N LYS A 287 10.47 -18.60 -13.22
CA LYS A 287 10.91 -19.97 -12.92
C LYS A 287 10.00 -21.00 -13.57
N ASP A 288 10.58 -22.12 -14.02
CA ASP A 288 9.76 -23.29 -14.36
C ASP A 288 9.18 -23.87 -13.06
N PRO A 289 7.85 -23.91 -12.91
CA PRO A 289 7.22 -24.43 -11.70
C PRO A 289 7.46 -25.92 -11.47
N ARG A 290 7.91 -26.67 -12.49
CA ARG A 290 8.20 -28.11 -12.44
C ARG A 290 9.61 -28.42 -11.98
N THR A 291 10.60 -27.63 -12.43
CA THR A 291 12.04 -27.88 -12.17
C THR A 291 12.64 -26.87 -11.18
N GLY A 292 12.02 -25.68 -11.04
CA GLY A 292 12.54 -24.57 -10.24
C GLY A 292 13.67 -23.78 -10.94
N GLU A 293 14.02 -24.16 -12.18
CA GLU A 293 15.06 -23.48 -12.98
C GLU A 293 14.59 -22.12 -13.47
N ASP A 294 15.54 -21.22 -13.63
CA ASP A 294 15.25 -19.88 -14.17
C ASP A 294 14.92 -19.94 -15.66
N ILE A 295 13.84 -19.33 -16.03
CA ILE A 295 13.37 -19.21 -17.43
C ILE A 295 13.27 -17.73 -17.80
N THR A 296 13.69 -17.42 -19.01
CA THR A 296 13.55 -16.09 -19.61
C THR A 296 12.57 -16.14 -20.78
N ARG A 297 11.65 -15.16 -20.85
CA ARG A 297 10.74 -14.96 -21.98
C ARG A 297 11.07 -13.66 -22.69
N ILE A 298 11.04 -13.70 -24.02
CA ILE A 298 11.25 -12.53 -24.87
C ILE A 298 9.87 -12.04 -25.34
N CYS A 299 9.67 -10.73 -25.36
CA CYS A 299 8.42 -10.13 -25.78
C CYS A 299 8.27 -10.18 -27.31
N LYS A 300 7.84 -11.34 -27.83
CA LYS A 300 7.56 -11.62 -29.26
C LYS A 300 6.37 -12.55 -29.39
N ASP A 301 5.65 -12.42 -30.50
CA ASP A 301 4.44 -13.19 -30.78
C ASP A 301 4.70 -14.69 -31.06
N ASP A 302 5.89 -15.04 -31.53
CA ASP A 302 6.31 -16.41 -31.85
C ASP A 302 6.78 -17.23 -30.62
N GLN A 303 6.80 -16.62 -29.45
CA GLN A 303 7.15 -17.26 -28.17
C GLN A 303 5.95 -17.97 -27.55
N PRO A 304 6.17 -18.96 -26.66
CA PRO A 304 5.10 -19.51 -25.85
C PRO A 304 4.36 -18.42 -25.09
N PHE A 305 3.02 -18.53 -25.03
CA PHE A 305 2.19 -17.55 -24.34
C PHE A 305 2.53 -17.44 -22.86
N SER A 306 2.71 -16.23 -22.39
CA SER A 306 2.73 -15.89 -20.96
C SER A 306 2.21 -14.47 -20.73
N ALA A 307 1.47 -14.30 -19.63
CA ALA A 307 0.90 -13.02 -19.21
C ALA A 307 0.96 -12.87 -17.70
N PHE A 308 1.02 -11.66 -17.24
CA PHE A 308 1.04 -11.31 -15.82
C PHE A 308 -0.20 -10.48 -15.46
N VAL A 309 -0.94 -10.91 -14.44
CA VAL A 309 -2.15 -10.23 -13.95
C VAL A 309 -1.75 -9.19 -12.92
N TYR A 310 -1.85 -7.92 -13.29
CA TYR A 310 -1.40 -6.83 -12.42
C TYR A 310 -2.52 -6.17 -11.63
N LYS A 311 -3.80 -6.42 -12.00
CA LYS A 311 -4.96 -5.84 -11.33
C LYS A 311 -6.20 -6.69 -11.54
N THR A 312 -7.05 -6.71 -10.53
CA THR A 312 -8.41 -7.30 -10.61
C THR A 312 -9.45 -6.23 -10.28
N ILE A 313 -10.56 -6.22 -11.01
CA ILE A 313 -11.70 -5.35 -10.76
C ILE A 313 -12.93 -6.23 -10.55
N ALA A 314 -13.66 -6.05 -9.45
CA ALA A 314 -14.96 -6.67 -9.25
C ALA A 314 -16.04 -5.77 -9.86
N ASP A 315 -16.48 -6.12 -11.06
CA ASP A 315 -17.57 -5.42 -11.75
C ASP A 315 -18.91 -6.08 -11.35
N PRO A 316 -19.92 -5.29 -10.89
CA PRO A 316 -21.20 -5.83 -10.47
C PRO A 316 -21.98 -6.55 -11.57
N PHE A 317 -21.73 -6.23 -12.86
CA PHE A 317 -22.44 -6.75 -14.02
C PHE A 317 -21.69 -7.87 -14.74
N VAL A 318 -20.40 -7.70 -14.93
CA VAL A 318 -19.56 -8.64 -15.69
C VAL A 318 -18.91 -9.66 -14.74
N GLY A 319 -18.87 -9.37 -13.43
CA GLY A 319 -18.18 -10.14 -12.43
C GLY A 319 -16.70 -9.76 -12.33
N LYS A 320 -15.84 -10.73 -12.10
CA LYS A 320 -14.39 -10.53 -11.97
C LYS A 320 -13.77 -10.22 -13.34
N LEU A 321 -13.07 -9.10 -13.44
CA LEU A 321 -12.30 -8.67 -14.59
C LEU A 321 -10.83 -8.63 -14.21
N SER A 322 -10.00 -9.47 -14.85
CA SER A 322 -8.57 -9.55 -14.61
C SER A 322 -7.82 -8.77 -15.66
N LEU A 323 -7.09 -7.73 -15.26
CA LEU A 323 -6.24 -6.92 -16.12
C LEU A 323 -4.85 -7.53 -16.14
N PHE A 324 -4.32 -7.73 -17.33
CA PHE A 324 -3.04 -8.41 -17.53
C PHE A 324 -2.22 -7.73 -18.64
N ARG A 325 -0.94 -8.02 -18.62
CA ARG A 325 -0.05 -7.73 -19.74
C ARG A 325 0.50 -9.04 -20.31
N ILE A 326 0.55 -9.15 -21.63
CA ILE A 326 1.20 -10.26 -22.31
C ILE A 326 2.71 -10.02 -22.31
N PHE A 327 3.45 -10.93 -21.70
CA PHE A 327 4.91 -10.86 -21.67
C PHE A 327 5.56 -11.59 -22.85
N SER A 328 4.92 -12.65 -23.36
CA SER A 328 5.35 -13.38 -24.55
C SER A 328 4.18 -14.07 -25.23
N GLY A 329 4.31 -14.33 -26.52
CA GLY A 329 3.30 -15.02 -27.31
C GLY A 329 2.07 -14.16 -27.63
N MET A 330 1.07 -14.78 -28.19
CA MET A 330 -0.22 -14.16 -28.55
C MET A 330 -1.36 -14.78 -27.72
N LEU A 331 -2.33 -13.96 -27.37
CA LEU A 331 -3.57 -14.39 -26.75
C LEU A 331 -4.71 -14.35 -27.76
N SER A 332 -5.46 -15.42 -27.88
CA SER A 332 -6.70 -15.51 -28.66
C SER A 332 -7.80 -16.18 -27.85
N GLY A 333 -9.05 -16.08 -28.31
CA GLY A 333 -10.18 -16.71 -27.61
C GLY A 333 -10.12 -18.25 -27.54
N GLN A 334 -9.19 -18.90 -28.27
CA GLN A 334 -8.96 -20.34 -28.24
C GLN A 334 -7.80 -20.75 -27.32
N THR A 335 -7.07 -19.79 -26.75
CA THR A 335 -5.90 -20.05 -25.91
C THR A 335 -6.33 -20.71 -24.59
N THR A 336 -5.71 -21.83 -24.26
CA THR A 336 -5.84 -22.46 -22.94
C THR A 336 -4.89 -21.76 -21.97
N LEU A 337 -5.42 -21.31 -20.85
CA LEU A 337 -4.68 -20.57 -19.84
C LEU A 337 -4.33 -21.49 -18.68
N TYR A 338 -3.08 -21.61 -18.34
CA TYR A 338 -2.63 -22.33 -17.15
C TYR A 338 -2.11 -21.34 -16.12
N ASN A 339 -2.64 -21.43 -14.91
CA ASN A 339 -2.16 -20.69 -13.72
C ASN A 339 -1.25 -21.61 -12.92
N PRO A 340 0.07 -21.50 -13.04
CA PRO A 340 1.02 -22.41 -12.39
C PRO A 340 1.07 -22.22 -10.86
N GLY A 341 0.80 -21.01 -10.36
CA GLY A 341 0.78 -20.75 -8.92
C GLY A 341 -0.36 -21.44 -8.17
N LYS A 342 -1.44 -21.79 -8.88
CA LYS A 342 -2.63 -22.47 -8.31
C LYS A 342 -2.86 -23.87 -8.88
N ASP A 343 -2.03 -24.27 -9.82
CA ASP A 343 -2.17 -25.54 -10.56
C ASP A 343 -3.59 -25.71 -11.15
N LYS A 344 -4.05 -24.66 -11.85
CA LYS A 344 -5.38 -24.64 -12.46
C LYS A 344 -5.33 -24.20 -13.91
N THR A 345 -6.16 -24.86 -14.74
CA THR A 345 -6.36 -24.49 -16.14
C THR A 345 -7.70 -23.78 -16.28
N GLU A 346 -7.69 -22.66 -16.98
CA GLU A 346 -8.87 -21.86 -17.28
C GLU A 346 -9.03 -21.66 -18.79
N LYS A 347 -10.27 -21.48 -19.23
CA LYS A 347 -10.54 -21.12 -20.63
C LYS A 347 -10.45 -19.61 -20.79
N CYS A 348 -9.86 -19.17 -21.90
CA CYS A 348 -9.91 -17.78 -22.28
C CYS A 348 -11.36 -17.36 -22.48
N GLY A 349 -11.79 -16.34 -21.76
CA GLY A 349 -13.10 -15.71 -21.93
C GLY A 349 -13.07 -14.61 -23.00
N GLY A 350 -13.97 -13.63 -22.88
CA GLY A 350 -13.89 -12.43 -23.72
C GLY A 350 -12.62 -11.65 -23.47
N ILE A 351 -11.94 -11.24 -24.54
CA ILE A 351 -10.73 -10.43 -24.50
C ILE A 351 -11.12 -8.97 -24.74
N TYR A 352 -10.63 -8.09 -23.88
CA TYR A 352 -10.96 -6.67 -23.93
C TYR A 352 -9.71 -5.81 -23.83
N ILE A 353 -9.76 -4.65 -24.46
CA ILE A 353 -8.93 -3.49 -24.12
C ILE A 353 -9.80 -2.51 -23.34
N LEU A 354 -9.32 -2.04 -22.21
CA LEU A 354 -10.04 -1.07 -21.40
C LEU A 354 -9.60 0.35 -21.76
N ARG A 355 -10.56 1.25 -21.89
CA ARG A 355 -10.35 2.70 -21.95
C ARG A 355 -11.22 3.32 -20.86
N GLY A 356 -10.66 3.47 -19.67
CA GLY A 356 -11.42 3.76 -18.46
C GLY A 356 -12.58 2.77 -18.30
N LYS A 357 -13.81 3.26 -18.23
CA LYS A 357 -15.02 2.43 -18.12
C LYS A 357 -15.37 1.65 -19.41
N LYS A 358 -14.91 2.10 -20.58
CA LYS A 358 -15.27 1.48 -21.86
C LYS A 358 -14.47 0.21 -22.12
N GLN A 359 -15.18 -0.88 -22.39
CA GLN A 359 -14.60 -2.17 -22.78
C GLN A 359 -14.69 -2.32 -24.31
N VAL A 360 -13.55 -2.51 -24.97
CA VAL A 360 -13.47 -2.74 -26.41
C VAL A 360 -13.10 -4.19 -26.64
N VAL A 361 -14.00 -4.96 -27.24
CA VAL A 361 -13.77 -6.38 -27.55
C VAL A 361 -12.65 -6.53 -28.58
N LYS A 362 -11.76 -7.49 -28.36
CA LYS A 362 -10.69 -7.89 -29.28
C LYS A 362 -10.74 -9.39 -29.55
N GLU A 363 -10.33 -9.79 -30.74
CA GLU A 363 -10.20 -11.21 -31.11
C GLU A 363 -8.88 -11.80 -30.62
N SER A 364 -7.83 -10.99 -30.67
CA SER A 364 -6.49 -11.35 -30.19
C SER A 364 -5.73 -10.14 -29.61
N LEU A 365 -4.71 -10.43 -28.84
CA LEU A 365 -3.73 -9.47 -28.34
C LEU A 365 -2.32 -10.01 -28.58
N HIS A 366 -1.38 -9.10 -28.86
CA HIS A 366 0.01 -9.37 -29.15
C HIS A 366 0.90 -9.29 -27.90
N ALA A 367 2.10 -9.85 -28.01
CA ALA A 367 3.13 -9.66 -26.99
C ALA A 367 3.35 -8.17 -26.69
N GLY A 368 3.31 -7.81 -25.42
CA GLY A 368 3.43 -6.42 -24.96
C GLY A 368 2.11 -5.68 -24.76
N ASP A 369 0.97 -6.20 -25.26
CA ASP A 369 -0.34 -5.58 -25.05
C ASP A 369 -0.79 -5.66 -23.59
N ILE A 370 -1.53 -4.62 -23.18
CA ILE A 370 -2.28 -4.58 -21.92
C ILE A 370 -3.75 -4.83 -22.24
N GLY A 371 -4.31 -5.87 -21.67
CA GLY A 371 -5.69 -6.27 -21.88
C GLY A 371 -6.42 -6.67 -20.61
N ALA A 372 -7.66 -7.08 -20.77
CA ALA A 372 -8.49 -7.59 -19.67
C ALA A 372 -9.27 -8.84 -20.12
N MET A 373 -9.48 -9.76 -19.20
CA MET A 373 -10.33 -10.94 -19.36
C MET A 373 -11.38 -11.00 -18.25
N ALA A 374 -12.59 -11.38 -18.65
CA ALA A 374 -13.69 -11.57 -17.72
C ALA A 374 -13.82 -13.04 -17.27
N LYS A 375 -14.36 -13.24 -16.07
CA LYS A 375 -14.85 -14.53 -15.55
C LYS A 375 -13.75 -15.58 -15.28
N LEU A 376 -12.51 -15.18 -15.10
CA LEU A 376 -11.49 -16.09 -14.58
C LEU A 376 -11.82 -16.44 -13.12
N GLN A 377 -11.92 -17.75 -12.83
CA GLN A 377 -12.39 -18.22 -11.51
C GLN A 377 -11.27 -18.33 -10.48
N TYR A 378 -10.12 -18.83 -10.92
CA TYR A 378 -8.99 -19.13 -10.04
C TYR A 378 -7.89 -18.06 -10.06
N THR A 379 -7.88 -17.20 -11.08
CA THR A 379 -6.84 -16.19 -11.27
C THR A 379 -7.07 -14.97 -10.38
N SER A 380 -6.02 -14.48 -9.72
CA SER A 380 -5.99 -13.30 -8.86
C SER A 380 -4.89 -12.32 -9.29
N THR A 381 -4.89 -11.13 -8.71
CA THR A 381 -3.81 -10.15 -8.91
C THR A 381 -2.46 -10.74 -8.46
N GLY A 382 -1.43 -10.56 -9.28
CA GLY A 382 -0.09 -11.13 -9.08
C GLY A 382 0.13 -12.52 -9.68
N ASP A 383 -0.93 -13.15 -10.22
CA ASP A 383 -0.80 -14.47 -10.85
C ASP A 383 -0.19 -14.39 -12.26
N THR A 384 0.49 -15.45 -12.63
CA THR A 384 0.95 -15.70 -13.99
C THR A 384 -0.04 -16.59 -14.72
N LEU A 385 -0.33 -16.26 -15.97
CA LEU A 385 -1.05 -17.11 -16.92
C LEU A 385 -0.12 -17.50 -18.05
N CYS A 386 -0.06 -18.79 -18.41
CA CYS A 386 0.88 -19.26 -19.42
C CYS A 386 0.34 -20.45 -20.22
N ASP A 387 1.11 -20.86 -21.24
CA ASP A 387 0.90 -22.09 -21.98
C ASP A 387 1.17 -23.30 -21.08
N PRO A 388 0.23 -24.26 -20.94
CA PRO A 388 0.45 -25.48 -20.15
C PRO A 388 1.66 -26.32 -20.58
N ALA A 389 2.02 -26.28 -21.86
CA ALA A 389 3.16 -27.03 -22.39
C ALA A 389 4.50 -26.42 -21.98
N ASN A 390 4.53 -25.10 -21.82
CA ASN A 390 5.73 -24.31 -21.51
C ASN A 390 5.49 -23.41 -20.30
N PRO A 391 5.25 -23.97 -19.11
CA PRO A 391 4.87 -23.18 -17.94
C PRO A 391 6.02 -22.29 -17.45
N VAL A 392 5.65 -21.13 -16.94
CA VAL A 392 6.53 -20.18 -16.27
C VAL A 392 5.75 -19.50 -15.13
N ILE A 393 6.41 -19.21 -14.04
CA ILE A 393 5.86 -18.40 -12.94
C ILE A 393 6.75 -17.18 -12.75
N TYR A 394 6.14 -15.99 -12.77
CA TYR A 394 6.84 -14.72 -12.51
C TYR A 394 6.81 -14.35 -11.03
N PRO A 395 7.79 -13.59 -10.55
CA PRO A 395 7.79 -13.09 -9.17
C PRO A 395 6.49 -12.34 -8.86
N PRO A 396 5.87 -12.57 -7.69
CA PRO A 396 4.66 -11.87 -7.28
C PRO A 396 4.90 -10.37 -7.08
N ILE A 397 3.80 -9.62 -6.96
CA ILE A 397 3.86 -8.21 -6.57
C ILE A 397 4.06 -8.13 -5.06
N GLU A 398 5.08 -7.40 -4.61
CA GLU A 398 5.30 -7.10 -3.21
C GLU A 398 4.56 -5.82 -2.83
N TYR A 399 3.45 -5.98 -2.11
CA TYR A 399 2.68 -4.85 -1.61
C TYR A 399 3.27 -4.31 -0.31
N PRO A 400 3.18 -2.98 -0.06
CA PRO A 400 3.63 -2.40 1.19
C PRO A 400 2.77 -2.91 2.35
N LYS A 401 3.41 -3.14 3.50
CA LYS A 401 2.71 -3.54 4.71
C LYS A 401 1.70 -2.47 5.13
N PRO A 402 0.52 -2.86 5.63
CA PRO A 402 -0.45 -1.90 6.16
C PRO A 402 0.14 -1.04 7.29
N CYS A 403 -0.25 0.24 7.31
CA CYS A 403 0.22 1.21 8.30
C CYS A 403 -0.81 1.50 9.40
N ILE A 404 -2.09 1.18 9.15
CA ILE A 404 -3.19 1.45 10.09
C ILE A 404 -4.14 0.26 10.13
N SER A 405 -4.69 -0.01 11.31
CA SER A 405 -5.71 -1.05 11.53
C SER A 405 -6.91 -0.46 12.27
N LYS A 406 -8.12 -0.87 11.88
CA LYS A 406 -9.38 -0.54 12.54
C LYS A 406 -10.17 -1.81 12.80
N ALA A 407 -10.85 -1.88 13.94
CA ALA A 407 -11.77 -2.95 14.23
C ALA A 407 -13.07 -2.79 13.43
N VAL A 408 -13.54 -3.86 12.79
CA VAL A 408 -14.71 -3.88 11.93
C VAL A 408 -15.88 -4.51 12.65
N TYR A 409 -17.00 -3.78 12.67
CA TYR A 409 -18.27 -4.27 13.19
C TYR A 409 -19.36 -4.12 12.12
N ALA A 410 -20.24 -5.09 12.02
CA ALA A 410 -21.44 -4.92 11.21
C ALA A 410 -22.30 -3.79 11.77
N ALA A 411 -22.87 -2.94 10.92
CA ALA A 411 -23.73 -1.85 11.35
C ALA A 411 -25.06 -2.37 11.93
N LYS A 412 -25.48 -3.58 11.54
CA LYS A 412 -26.66 -4.27 12.05
C LYS A 412 -26.28 -5.69 12.46
N GLN A 413 -26.83 -6.12 13.59
CA GLN A 413 -26.68 -7.49 14.07
C GLN A 413 -27.22 -8.50 13.05
N GLY A 414 -26.47 -9.58 12.79
CA GLY A 414 -26.79 -10.62 11.81
C GLY A 414 -26.35 -10.33 10.37
N GLU A 415 -25.68 -9.20 10.10
CA GLU A 415 -25.10 -8.88 8.79
C GLU A 415 -23.59 -9.16 8.72
N GLU A 416 -23.00 -9.79 9.75
CA GLU A 416 -21.55 -10.02 9.87
C GLU A 416 -21.00 -10.79 8.67
N ASP A 417 -21.61 -11.90 8.28
CA ASP A 417 -21.19 -12.72 7.15
C ASP A 417 -21.20 -11.96 5.83
N LYS A 418 -22.20 -11.08 5.65
CA LYS A 418 -22.29 -10.23 4.46
C LYS A 418 -21.17 -9.20 4.40
N VAL A 419 -20.84 -8.59 5.54
CA VAL A 419 -19.74 -7.64 5.68
C VAL A 419 -18.41 -8.33 5.37
N PHE A 420 -18.13 -9.47 6.00
CA PHE A 420 -16.87 -10.17 5.82
C PHE A 420 -16.71 -10.75 4.41
N SER A 421 -17.76 -11.33 3.83
CA SER A 421 -17.74 -11.78 2.44
C SER A 421 -17.52 -10.63 1.45
N GLY A 422 -18.12 -9.47 1.69
CA GLY A 422 -17.89 -8.27 0.89
C GLY A 422 -16.46 -7.74 1.00
N LEU A 423 -15.90 -7.71 2.21
CA LEU A 423 -14.51 -7.29 2.44
C LEU A 423 -13.51 -8.25 1.76
N GLN A 424 -13.73 -9.56 1.81
CA GLN A 424 -12.88 -10.53 1.13
C GLN A 424 -12.84 -10.29 -0.38
N ARG A 425 -13.98 -9.95 -1.00
CA ARG A 425 -14.03 -9.59 -2.44
C ARG A 425 -13.30 -8.29 -2.73
N LEU A 426 -13.37 -7.30 -1.85
CA LEU A 426 -12.61 -6.06 -2.00
C LEU A 426 -11.10 -6.27 -1.85
N MET A 427 -10.67 -7.22 -1.01
CA MET A 427 -9.27 -7.61 -0.90
C MET A 427 -8.74 -8.31 -2.17
N GLU A 428 -9.60 -8.95 -2.98
CA GLU A 428 -9.22 -9.45 -4.31
C GLU A 428 -8.94 -8.30 -5.29
N GLU A 429 -9.63 -7.14 -5.13
CA GLU A 429 -9.35 -5.93 -5.92
C GLU A 429 -8.09 -5.22 -5.44
N ASP A 430 -7.91 -5.13 -4.12
CA ASP A 430 -6.82 -4.41 -3.48
C ASP A 430 -6.06 -5.29 -2.47
N PRO A 431 -4.99 -5.97 -2.91
CA PRO A 431 -4.18 -6.82 -2.05
C PRO A 431 -3.38 -6.07 -0.97
N SER A 432 -3.34 -4.74 -0.98
CA SER A 432 -2.71 -3.94 0.07
C SER A 432 -3.57 -3.79 1.33
N VAL A 433 -4.83 -4.27 1.27
CA VAL A 433 -5.76 -4.38 2.40
C VAL A 433 -5.70 -5.78 2.98
N THR A 434 -5.67 -5.89 4.30
CA THR A 434 -5.68 -7.19 4.99
C THR A 434 -6.79 -7.25 6.03
N LEU A 435 -7.33 -8.45 6.23
CA LEU A 435 -8.31 -8.77 7.25
C LEU A 435 -7.72 -9.85 8.17
N SER A 436 -7.63 -9.56 9.45
CA SER A 436 -7.10 -10.49 10.44
C SER A 436 -7.98 -10.52 11.69
N LYS A 437 -7.98 -11.63 12.41
CA LYS A 437 -8.64 -11.74 13.70
C LYS A 437 -7.59 -11.59 14.80
N ASP A 438 -7.79 -10.64 15.69
CA ASP A 438 -6.96 -10.48 16.87
C ASP A 438 -7.28 -11.62 17.87
N PRO A 439 -6.32 -12.45 18.25
CA PRO A 439 -6.56 -13.59 19.13
C PRO A 439 -6.87 -13.18 20.57
N GLU A 440 -6.49 -12.00 21.01
CA GLU A 440 -6.69 -11.52 22.38
C GLU A 440 -8.01 -10.77 22.53
N THR A 441 -8.27 -9.80 21.65
CA THR A 441 -9.51 -9.00 21.71
C THR A 441 -10.67 -9.66 20.98
N MET A 442 -10.40 -10.72 20.22
CA MET A 442 -11.35 -11.42 19.33
C MET A 442 -11.97 -10.53 18.27
N GLU A 443 -11.47 -9.31 18.11
CA GLU A 443 -11.92 -8.37 17.09
C GLU A 443 -11.39 -8.76 15.71
N THR A 444 -12.17 -8.45 14.69
CA THR A 444 -11.71 -8.52 13.30
C THR A 444 -11.15 -7.17 12.91
N LEU A 445 -9.87 -7.15 12.52
CA LEU A 445 -9.13 -5.96 12.15
C LEU A 445 -9.03 -5.84 10.63
N LEU A 446 -9.44 -4.70 10.10
CA LEU A 446 -9.21 -4.27 8.73
C LEU A 446 -7.98 -3.36 8.72
N SER A 447 -6.95 -3.75 8.00
CA SER A 447 -5.69 -2.99 7.94
C SER A 447 -5.40 -2.52 6.52
N GLY A 448 -4.88 -1.30 6.38
CA GLY A 448 -4.61 -0.66 5.10
C GLY A 448 -3.54 0.43 5.20
N GLN A 449 -3.40 1.20 4.12
CA GLN A 449 -2.32 2.18 3.98
C GLN A 449 -2.61 3.53 4.66
N GLY A 450 -3.87 3.82 4.99
CA GLY A 450 -4.25 5.09 5.64
C GLY A 450 -5.74 5.16 5.94
N GLU A 451 -6.17 6.20 6.64
CA GLU A 451 -7.58 6.38 7.03
C GLU A 451 -8.49 6.56 5.81
N MET A 452 -8.03 7.33 4.81
CA MET A 452 -8.80 7.53 3.57
C MET A 452 -8.95 6.21 2.81
N HIS A 453 -7.92 5.36 2.81
CA HIS A 453 -7.97 4.04 2.20
C HIS A 453 -9.07 3.17 2.83
N LEU A 454 -9.07 3.05 4.17
CA LEU A 454 -10.06 2.24 4.88
C LEU A 454 -11.50 2.82 4.74
N ASP A 455 -11.64 4.15 4.69
CA ASP A 455 -12.92 4.80 4.45
C ASP A 455 -13.46 4.53 3.04
N VAL A 456 -12.58 4.49 2.02
CA VAL A 456 -12.94 4.07 0.65
C VAL A 456 -13.40 2.62 0.62
N ILE A 457 -12.68 1.71 1.28
CA ILE A 457 -13.09 0.29 1.37
C ILE A 457 -14.46 0.16 2.02
N ARG A 458 -14.71 0.89 3.12
CA ARG A 458 -16.03 0.93 3.76
C ARG A 458 -17.12 1.43 2.81
N SER A 459 -16.84 2.51 2.07
CA SER A 459 -17.81 3.08 1.11
C SER A 459 -18.07 2.15 -0.07
N LYS A 460 -17.03 1.49 -0.61
CA LYS A 460 -17.17 0.48 -1.66
C LYS A 460 -17.95 -0.75 -1.18
N LEU A 461 -17.76 -1.17 0.07
CA LEU A 461 -18.52 -2.25 0.68
C LEU A 461 -20.03 -1.93 0.68
N ALA A 462 -20.39 -0.72 1.06
CA ALA A 462 -21.78 -0.26 1.05
C ALA A 462 -22.35 -0.16 -0.37
N SER A 463 -21.63 0.48 -1.29
CA SER A 463 -22.13 0.76 -2.65
C SER A 463 -22.17 -0.47 -3.55
N LYS A 464 -21.12 -1.34 -3.52
CA LYS A 464 -21.04 -2.52 -4.38
C LYS A 464 -21.78 -3.75 -3.83
N PHE A 465 -21.75 -3.93 -2.51
CA PHE A 465 -22.28 -5.15 -1.87
C PHE A 465 -23.48 -4.91 -0.97
N GLY A 466 -23.90 -3.64 -0.77
CA GLY A 466 -25.01 -3.28 0.09
C GLY A 466 -24.81 -3.71 1.56
N ALA A 467 -23.55 -3.81 2.01
CA ALA A 467 -23.19 -4.17 3.36
C ALA A 467 -22.60 -2.96 4.08
N ASN A 468 -23.10 -2.64 5.28
CA ASN A 468 -22.64 -1.50 6.05
C ASN A 468 -21.82 -1.97 7.26
N CYS A 469 -20.65 -1.38 7.46
CA CYS A 469 -19.83 -1.60 8.64
C CYS A 469 -19.45 -0.30 9.33
N VAL A 470 -19.08 -0.42 10.61
CA VAL A 470 -18.52 0.64 11.43
C VAL A 470 -17.07 0.29 11.72
N LEU A 471 -16.16 1.24 11.46
CA LEU A 471 -14.76 1.13 11.79
C LEU A 471 -14.50 1.88 13.10
N LYS A 472 -13.89 1.19 14.07
CA LYS A 472 -13.51 1.74 15.37
C LYS A 472 -12.02 1.52 15.61
N ASP A 473 -11.44 2.28 16.54
CA ASP A 473 -10.10 1.96 17.01
C ASP A 473 -10.12 0.59 17.69
N PRO A 474 -9.11 -0.26 17.45
CA PRO A 474 -9.04 -1.59 18.07
C PRO A 474 -9.01 -1.48 19.59
N LYS A 475 -9.57 -2.46 20.27
CA LYS A 475 -9.44 -2.56 21.74
C LYS A 475 -7.98 -2.80 22.09
N ILE A 476 -7.53 -2.15 23.15
CA ILE A 476 -6.18 -2.36 23.68
C ILE A 476 -6.20 -3.61 24.55
N PRO A 477 -5.30 -4.57 24.33
CA PRO A 477 -5.22 -5.76 25.16
C PRO A 477 -4.54 -5.43 26.51
N TYR A 478 -5.28 -4.71 27.36
CA TYR A 478 -4.82 -4.46 28.71
C TYR A 478 -4.68 -5.76 29.49
N ARG A 479 -3.84 -5.73 30.56
CA ARG A 479 -3.67 -6.80 31.52
C ARG A 479 -3.84 -6.23 32.94
N GLU A 480 -4.06 -7.11 33.92
CA GLU A 480 -4.04 -6.76 35.32
C GLU A 480 -2.94 -7.55 36.04
N THR A 481 -2.39 -6.99 37.10
CA THR A 481 -1.47 -7.71 37.99
C THR A 481 -1.63 -7.18 39.44
N ILE A 482 -0.97 -7.82 40.37
CA ILE A 482 -1.00 -7.42 41.82
C ILE A 482 0.36 -6.93 42.26
N ARG A 483 0.39 -6.04 43.29
CA ARG A 483 1.63 -5.47 43.83
C ARG A 483 1.98 -5.95 45.20
N LYS A 484 1.04 -6.50 45.98
CA LYS A 484 1.23 -6.92 47.37
C LYS A 484 0.96 -8.41 47.56
N THR A 485 1.65 -9.01 48.47
CA THR A 485 1.36 -10.35 48.95
C THR A 485 0.22 -10.31 49.93
N VAL A 486 -0.81 -11.12 49.74
CA VAL A 486 -2.00 -11.21 50.57
C VAL A 486 -2.35 -12.67 50.82
N LYS A 487 -2.74 -12.97 52.08
CA LYS A 487 -3.24 -14.28 52.49
C LYS A 487 -4.74 -14.18 52.71
N VAL A 488 -5.50 -15.09 52.06
CA VAL A 488 -6.94 -15.00 52.07
C VAL A 488 -7.58 -16.37 52.16
N GLN A 489 -8.71 -16.43 52.87
CA GLN A 489 -9.58 -17.62 52.91
C GLN A 489 -10.68 -17.50 51.86
N GLY A 490 -10.83 -18.51 51.00
CA GLY A 490 -12.00 -18.72 50.15
C GLY A 490 -12.83 -19.89 50.65
N ARG A 491 -14.04 -19.60 51.11
CA ARG A 491 -14.93 -20.63 51.71
C ARG A 491 -16.27 -20.66 50.97
N HIS A 492 -16.59 -21.81 50.38
CA HIS A 492 -17.89 -22.09 49.79
C HIS A 492 -18.65 -23.07 50.67
N LYS A 493 -19.78 -22.61 51.23
CA LYS A 493 -20.69 -23.47 52.01
C LYS A 493 -22.12 -23.15 51.60
N LYS A 494 -22.77 -24.10 50.91
CA LYS A 494 -24.17 -24.00 50.50
C LYS A 494 -24.92 -25.26 50.92
N GLN A 495 -26.08 -25.11 51.55
CA GLN A 495 -26.90 -26.20 52.01
C GLN A 495 -28.33 -25.94 51.53
N THR A 496 -28.73 -26.68 50.48
CA THR A 496 -30.03 -26.55 49.83
C THR A 496 -30.66 -27.93 49.71
N GLY A 497 -31.16 -28.50 50.82
CA GLY A 497 -31.90 -29.77 50.86
C GLY A 497 -31.17 -30.96 50.22
N GLY A 498 -30.76 -31.96 51.03
CA GLY A 498 -30.00 -33.13 50.56
C GLY A 498 -28.50 -33.01 50.81
N HIS A 499 -27.66 -33.34 49.83
CA HIS A 499 -26.20 -33.16 49.92
C HIS A 499 -25.83 -31.70 49.88
N GLY A 500 -25.05 -31.22 50.90
CA GLY A 500 -24.46 -29.85 50.92
C GLY A 500 -23.29 -29.69 49.98
N GLN A 501 -22.82 -28.49 49.81
CA GLN A 501 -21.57 -28.18 49.09
C GLN A 501 -20.60 -27.52 50.06
N PHE A 502 -19.38 -28.04 50.17
CA PHE A 502 -18.37 -27.52 51.07
C PHE A 502 -16.98 -27.51 50.44
N GLY A 503 -16.33 -26.37 50.35
CA GLY A 503 -14.95 -26.18 49.96
C GLY A 503 -14.34 -25.03 50.76
N ASP A 504 -13.14 -25.20 51.28
CA ASP A 504 -12.44 -24.21 52.09
C ASP A 504 -10.95 -24.29 51.80
N VAL A 505 -10.39 -23.15 51.33
CA VAL A 505 -9.00 -23.04 50.90
C VAL A 505 -8.39 -21.75 51.45
N TRP A 506 -7.12 -21.80 51.85
CA TRP A 506 -6.32 -20.66 52.22
C TRP A 506 -5.21 -20.50 51.21
N ILE A 507 -5.19 -19.35 50.51
CA ILE A 507 -4.27 -19.08 49.44
C ILE A 507 -3.52 -17.80 49.69
N GLU A 508 -2.21 -17.85 49.49
CA GLU A 508 -1.34 -16.67 49.46
C GLU A 508 -1.13 -16.27 48.00
N PHE A 509 -1.61 -15.06 47.65
CA PHE A 509 -1.35 -14.44 46.34
C PHE A 509 -0.17 -13.50 46.47
N SER A 510 0.79 -13.59 45.54
CA SER A 510 1.98 -12.74 45.50
C SER A 510 2.34 -12.40 44.03
N PRO A 511 2.95 -11.21 43.80
CA PRO A 511 3.41 -10.83 42.48
C PRO A 511 4.60 -11.71 42.05
N VAL A 512 4.69 -12.01 40.73
CA VAL A 512 5.83 -12.66 40.09
C VAL A 512 6.51 -11.69 39.16
N THR A 513 7.83 -11.64 39.19
CA THR A 513 8.64 -10.69 38.41
C THR A 513 9.33 -11.30 37.21
N ASP A 514 9.06 -12.57 36.90
CA ASP A 514 9.67 -13.31 35.82
C ASP A 514 8.98 -13.10 34.43
N GLY A 515 7.93 -12.27 34.41
CA GLY A 515 7.17 -11.98 33.17
C GLY A 515 6.23 -13.11 32.73
N SER A 516 5.97 -14.10 33.61
CA SER A 516 5.03 -15.18 33.28
C SER A 516 3.62 -14.64 33.04
N THR A 517 3.00 -15.07 31.94
CA THR A 517 1.62 -14.70 31.58
C THR A 517 0.57 -15.58 32.21
N ASP A 518 0.99 -16.70 32.82
CA ASP A 518 0.11 -17.67 33.47
C ASP A 518 0.32 -17.63 35.00
N ILE A 519 -0.62 -18.22 35.74
CA ILE A 519 -0.50 -18.34 37.21
C ILE A 519 0.59 -19.35 37.56
N VAL A 520 1.45 -18.98 38.50
CA VAL A 520 2.38 -19.90 39.14
C VAL A 520 1.67 -20.51 40.35
N PHE A 521 1.17 -21.75 40.19
CA PHE A 521 0.51 -22.43 41.27
C PHE A 521 1.51 -23.25 42.12
N GLU A 522 1.48 -23.08 43.46
CA GLU A 522 2.31 -23.83 44.41
C GLU A 522 1.40 -24.56 45.40
N ASP A 523 1.54 -25.90 45.43
CA ASP A 523 0.95 -26.71 46.49
C ASP A 523 1.89 -26.79 47.72
N ALA A 524 1.48 -26.20 48.83
CA ALA A 524 2.18 -26.21 50.12
C ALA A 524 1.30 -26.75 51.20
N VAL A 525 0.29 -27.56 50.91
CA VAL A 525 -0.61 -28.15 51.86
C VAL A 525 0.12 -29.21 52.71
N VAL A 526 0.02 -29.11 54.01
CA VAL A 526 0.58 -30.07 54.97
C VAL A 526 -0.53 -30.77 55.73
N GLY A 527 -0.36 -32.07 56.03
CA GLY A 527 -1.28 -32.79 56.90
C GLY A 527 -2.60 -33.24 56.23
N GLY A 528 -2.75 -33.05 54.88
CA GLY A 528 -3.91 -33.51 54.16
C GLY A 528 -5.21 -32.75 54.45
N VAL A 529 -5.11 -31.53 54.95
CA VAL A 529 -6.25 -30.65 55.26
C VAL A 529 -7.09 -30.32 54.00
N VAL A 530 -6.46 -30.31 52.83
CA VAL A 530 -7.12 -30.41 51.52
C VAL A 530 -6.73 -31.74 50.90
N PRO A 531 -7.68 -32.63 50.61
CA PRO A 531 -7.38 -33.88 49.94
C PRO A 531 -6.72 -33.71 48.58
N ARG A 532 -5.71 -34.54 48.23
CA ARG A 532 -4.90 -34.40 47.03
C ARG A 532 -5.71 -34.40 45.73
N ASN A 533 -6.85 -35.11 45.71
CA ASN A 533 -7.75 -35.17 44.56
C ASN A 533 -8.48 -33.86 44.28
N PHE A 534 -8.58 -32.93 45.24
CA PHE A 534 -9.21 -31.61 45.08
C PHE A 534 -8.22 -30.47 44.75
N ILE A 535 -6.91 -30.66 44.97
CA ILE A 535 -5.88 -29.68 44.67
C ILE A 535 -5.88 -29.27 43.17
N PRO A 536 -5.98 -30.20 42.20
CA PRO A 536 -6.11 -29.85 40.78
C PRO A 536 -7.35 -29.00 40.46
N SER A 537 -8.44 -29.22 41.22
CA SER A 537 -9.67 -28.44 41.06
C SER A 537 -9.51 -26.99 41.53
N VAL A 538 -8.72 -26.78 42.62
CA VAL A 538 -8.34 -25.44 43.09
C VAL A 538 -7.51 -24.71 42.02
N GLU A 539 -6.46 -25.35 41.48
CA GLU A 539 -5.64 -24.82 40.43
C GLU A 539 -6.45 -24.47 39.18
N LYS A 540 -7.30 -25.39 38.73
CA LYS A 540 -8.18 -25.15 37.58
C LYS A 540 -9.13 -23.97 37.81
N GLY A 541 -9.70 -23.84 39.02
CA GLY A 541 -10.56 -22.76 39.41
C GLY A 541 -9.84 -21.39 39.34
N LEU A 542 -8.58 -21.32 39.78
CA LEU A 542 -7.75 -20.11 39.71
C LEU A 542 -7.42 -19.75 38.25
N ARG A 543 -7.00 -20.72 37.43
CA ARG A 543 -6.68 -20.48 36.00
C ARG A 543 -7.88 -19.94 35.23
N GLU A 544 -9.07 -20.49 35.50
CA GLU A 544 -10.30 -19.98 34.87
C GLU A 544 -10.65 -18.56 35.30
N CYS A 545 -10.35 -18.18 36.54
CA CYS A 545 -10.59 -16.82 37.04
C CYS A 545 -9.63 -15.80 36.47
N MET A 546 -8.40 -16.18 36.16
CA MET A 546 -7.38 -15.24 35.64
C MET A 546 -7.74 -14.67 34.26
N VAL A 547 -8.64 -15.28 33.54
CA VAL A 547 -9.15 -14.74 32.27
C VAL A 547 -9.88 -13.40 32.51
N HIS A 548 -10.40 -13.19 33.73
CA HIS A 548 -11.09 -11.97 34.15
C HIS A 548 -10.44 -11.38 35.39
N GLY A 549 -9.82 -10.22 35.25
CA GLY A 549 -9.23 -9.47 36.35
C GLY A 549 -10.25 -8.83 37.27
N VAL A 550 -9.79 -8.32 38.38
CA VAL A 550 -10.64 -7.78 39.47
C VAL A 550 -10.88 -6.28 39.39
N LEU A 551 -10.13 -5.53 38.54
CA LEU A 551 -10.26 -4.08 38.38
C LEU A 551 -11.23 -3.71 37.26
N ALA A 552 -10.96 -4.20 36.06
CA ALA A 552 -11.66 -3.84 34.85
C ALA A 552 -12.02 -5.05 33.96
N GLY A 553 -11.77 -6.28 34.48
CA GLY A 553 -12.08 -7.53 33.81
C GLY A 553 -11.03 -7.97 32.77
N TYR A 554 -9.88 -7.31 32.69
CA TYR A 554 -8.79 -7.74 31.82
C TYR A 554 -8.03 -8.94 32.40
N PRO A 555 -7.43 -9.80 31.58
CA PRO A 555 -6.73 -10.98 32.05
C PRO A 555 -5.64 -10.65 33.08
N MET A 556 -5.60 -11.39 34.19
CA MET A 556 -4.58 -11.26 35.24
C MET A 556 -3.31 -12.00 34.83
N VAL A 557 -2.15 -11.39 35.00
CA VAL A 557 -0.84 -11.96 34.66
C VAL A 557 0.16 -11.78 35.82
N SER A 558 1.24 -12.53 35.81
CA SER A 558 2.35 -12.41 36.76
C SER A 558 1.92 -12.56 38.22
N VAL A 559 1.07 -13.56 38.50
CA VAL A 559 0.56 -13.87 39.84
C VAL A 559 0.97 -15.26 40.27
N LYS A 560 1.50 -15.40 41.46
CA LYS A 560 1.74 -16.68 42.16
C LYS A 560 0.63 -16.92 43.16
N ALA A 561 0.04 -18.12 43.10
CA ALA A 561 -0.93 -18.56 44.09
C ALA A 561 -0.39 -19.79 44.84
N LYS A 562 -0.15 -19.65 46.13
CA LYS A 562 0.32 -20.70 47.00
C LYS A 562 -0.83 -21.20 47.89
N LEU A 563 -1.29 -22.42 47.63
CA LEU A 563 -2.28 -23.11 48.49
C LEU A 563 -1.54 -23.67 49.69
N TYR A 564 -1.80 -23.19 50.92
CA TYR A 564 -1.06 -23.59 52.11
C TYR A 564 -1.90 -24.19 53.22
N ASP A 565 -3.23 -23.97 53.23
CA ASP A 565 -4.15 -24.52 54.21
C ASP A 565 -5.56 -24.66 53.69
N GLY A 566 -6.45 -25.34 54.39
CA GLY A 566 -7.86 -25.48 54.03
C GLY A 566 -8.58 -26.47 54.95
N SER A 567 -9.82 -26.76 54.61
CA SER A 567 -10.58 -27.83 55.26
C SER A 567 -11.56 -28.49 54.30
N TYR A 568 -11.97 -29.72 54.60
CA TYR A 568 -12.93 -30.46 53.79
C TYR A 568 -14.01 -31.11 54.66
N HIS A 569 -15.14 -31.40 54.07
CA HIS A 569 -16.21 -32.18 54.71
C HIS A 569 -16.34 -33.55 54.00
N PRO A 570 -16.35 -34.68 54.76
CA PRO A 570 -16.29 -36.03 54.17
C PRO A 570 -17.42 -36.35 53.15
N VAL A 571 -18.58 -35.69 53.32
CA VAL A 571 -19.77 -35.95 52.48
C VAL A 571 -20.07 -34.81 51.48
N ASP A 572 -19.88 -33.54 51.88
CA ASP A 572 -20.32 -32.36 51.13
C ASP A 572 -19.20 -31.73 50.29
N SER A 573 -17.96 -32.20 50.39
CA SER A 573 -16.87 -31.73 49.58
C SER A 573 -16.86 -32.36 48.18
N SER A 574 -16.69 -31.52 47.17
CA SER A 574 -16.63 -31.89 45.76
C SER A 574 -15.62 -31.04 45.01
N GLU A 575 -15.21 -31.50 43.83
CA GLU A 575 -14.34 -30.73 42.90
C GLU A 575 -14.92 -29.34 42.61
N MET A 576 -16.23 -29.26 42.36
CA MET A 576 -16.93 -28.01 42.08
C MET A 576 -16.90 -27.08 43.30
N ALA A 577 -17.09 -27.59 44.54
CA ALA A 577 -17.06 -26.80 45.76
C ALA A 577 -15.66 -26.19 46.00
N PHE A 578 -14.58 -26.95 45.77
CA PHE A 578 -13.21 -26.43 45.86
C PHE A 578 -12.87 -25.45 44.74
N LYS A 579 -13.37 -25.68 43.54
CA LYS A 579 -13.26 -24.73 42.44
C LYS A 579 -13.94 -23.40 42.75
N THR A 580 -15.14 -23.43 43.32
CA THR A 580 -15.85 -22.21 43.76
C THR A 580 -15.14 -21.53 44.94
N ALA A 581 -14.61 -22.31 45.91
CA ALA A 581 -13.81 -21.74 47.00
C ALA A 581 -12.55 -21.02 46.48
N ALA A 582 -11.87 -21.60 45.47
CA ALA A 582 -10.73 -20.94 44.80
C ALA A 582 -11.12 -19.64 44.12
N ARG A 583 -12.29 -19.58 43.45
CA ARG A 583 -12.80 -18.35 42.85
C ARG A 583 -13.07 -17.26 43.88
N ILE A 584 -13.69 -17.63 45.03
CA ILE A 584 -13.91 -16.69 46.13
C ILE A 584 -12.57 -16.16 46.66
N ALA A 585 -11.58 -17.05 46.88
CA ALA A 585 -10.25 -16.66 47.30
C ALA A 585 -9.58 -15.69 46.30
N TYR A 586 -9.67 -15.99 45.01
CA TYR A 586 -9.11 -15.16 43.95
C TYR A 586 -9.71 -13.76 43.95
N LYS A 587 -11.05 -13.64 43.86
CA LYS A 587 -11.75 -12.36 43.82
C LYS A 587 -11.34 -11.47 45.02
N LYS A 588 -11.37 -12.03 46.26
CA LYS A 588 -11.03 -11.31 47.46
C LYS A 588 -9.53 -11.00 47.56
N GLY A 589 -8.68 -12.00 47.34
CA GLY A 589 -7.24 -11.88 47.50
C GLY A 589 -6.61 -10.93 46.48
N CYS A 590 -6.96 -11.04 45.23
CA CYS A 590 -6.45 -10.15 44.17
C CYS A 590 -6.95 -8.70 44.33
N ALA A 591 -8.20 -8.50 44.80
CA ALA A 591 -8.71 -7.14 45.11
C ALA A 591 -7.95 -6.48 46.25
N ASP A 592 -7.60 -7.23 47.32
CA ASP A 592 -6.86 -6.72 48.47
C ASP A 592 -5.35 -6.57 48.19
N ALA A 593 -4.83 -7.21 47.14
CA ALA A 593 -3.41 -7.25 46.79
C ALA A 593 -2.91 -6.00 46.03
N ASN A 594 -3.63 -4.89 46.05
CA ASN A 594 -3.34 -3.67 45.31
C ASN A 594 -3.19 -3.93 43.79
N PRO A 595 -4.28 -4.35 43.13
CA PRO A 595 -4.24 -4.65 41.72
C PRO A 595 -3.98 -3.40 40.87
N VAL A 596 -3.24 -3.55 39.77
CA VAL A 596 -2.89 -2.48 38.83
C VAL A 596 -3.12 -2.92 37.41
N LEU A 597 -3.40 -1.93 36.52
CA LEU A 597 -3.59 -2.13 35.10
C LEU A 597 -2.26 -2.03 34.36
N LEU A 598 -2.05 -2.93 33.42
CA LEU A 598 -0.88 -2.94 32.53
C LEU A 598 -1.32 -2.62 31.10
N GLU A 599 -0.50 -1.82 30.38
CA GLU A 599 -0.68 -1.51 28.96
C GLU A 599 0.47 -2.08 28.12
N PRO A 600 0.21 -2.49 26.86
CA PRO A 600 1.26 -2.95 25.98
C PRO A 600 2.12 -1.77 25.51
N ILE A 601 3.43 -1.90 25.67
CA ILE A 601 4.44 -0.98 25.17
C ILE A 601 4.97 -1.55 23.85
N MET A 602 5.02 -0.70 22.84
CA MET A 602 5.47 -1.05 21.51
C MET A 602 6.88 -0.51 21.28
N HIS A 603 7.73 -1.34 20.69
CA HIS A 603 8.99 -0.93 20.10
C HIS A 603 8.69 -0.29 18.74
N VAL A 604 9.07 0.96 18.55
CA VAL A 604 8.75 1.77 17.38
C VAL A 604 10.04 2.23 16.71
N GLU A 605 10.21 1.90 15.44
CA GLU A 605 11.30 2.42 14.63
C GLU A 605 10.72 3.39 13.61
N VAL A 606 11.21 4.62 13.58
CA VAL A 606 10.77 5.66 12.65
C VAL A 606 11.92 6.12 11.78
N ILE A 607 11.76 6.09 10.47
CA ILE A 607 12.75 6.58 9.51
C ILE A 607 12.24 7.86 8.90
N VAL A 608 13.03 8.94 9.03
CA VAL A 608 12.71 10.28 8.52
C VAL A 608 13.98 10.97 8.01
N SER A 609 13.82 12.00 7.15
CA SER A 609 14.94 12.86 6.81
C SER A 609 15.35 13.72 8.00
N ASP A 610 16.59 14.23 7.95
CA ASP A 610 17.16 15.06 9.02
C ASP A 610 16.27 16.27 9.37
N ASP A 611 15.59 16.85 8.38
CA ASP A 611 14.73 18.02 8.53
C ASP A 611 13.55 17.79 9.48
N TYR A 612 13.03 16.57 9.54
CA TYR A 612 11.83 16.23 10.33
C TYR A 612 12.15 15.53 11.66
N MET A 613 13.41 15.26 11.94
CA MET A 613 13.84 14.52 13.12
C MET A 613 13.32 15.18 14.42
N GLY A 614 13.47 16.50 14.54
CA GLY A 614 13.05 17.24 15.73
C GLY A 614 11.54 17.16 15.97
N ASP A 615 10.73 17.28 14.93
CA ASP A 615 9.27 17.21 15.04
C ASP A 615 8.80 15.83 15.45
N VAL A 616 9.39 14.76 14.88
CA VAL A 616 9.07 13.37 15.21
C VAL A 616 9.46 13.05 16.67
N MET A 617 10.63 13.49 17.13
CA MET A 617 11.03 13.32 18.54
C MET A 617 10.09 14.04 19.47
N GLY A 618 9.68 15.27 19.13
CA GLY A 618 8.72 16.06 19.90
C GLY A 618 7.35 15.39 19.98
N ASP A 619 6.87 14.82 18.88
CA ASP A 619 5.59 14.12 18.84
C ASP A 619 5.65 12.80 19.63
N MET A 620 6.74 12.05 19.51
CA MET A 620 6.92 10.80 20.27
C MET A 620 6.87 11.05 21.79
N ASN A 621 7.50 12.12 22.26
CA ASN A 621 7.43 12.53 23.68
C ASN A 621 6.00 12.89 24.11
N LYS A 622 5.22 13.56 23.26
CA LYS A 622 3.79 13.86 23.53
C LYS A 622 2.96 12.58 23.69
N ARG A 623 3.31 11.51 22.98
CA ARG A 623 2.67 10.19 23.04
C ARG A 623 3.15 9.33 24.22
N ARG A 624 3.74 9.89 25.22
CA ARG A 624 4.35 9.16 26.35
C ARG A 624 5.45 8.20 25.88
N GLY A 625 5.99 8.43 24.68
CA GLY A 625 7.06 7.62 24.13
C GLY A 625 8.41 7.96 24.74
N ARG A 626 9.27 6.96 24.85
CA ARG A 626 10.65 7.09 25.32
C ARG A 626 11.60 6.80 24.16
N ILE A 627 12.40 7.76 23.75
CA ILE A 627 13.43 7.59 22.74
C ILE A 627 14.58 6.79 23.34
N ILE A 628 14.94 5.68 22.70
CA ILE A 628 16.00 4.77 23.14
C ILE A 628 17.29 5.05 22.39
N GLY A 629 17.22 5.36 21.09
CA GLY A 629 18.38 5.56 20.25
C GLY A 629 18.05 6.23 18.93
N MET A 630 19.12 6.61 18.23
CA MET A 630 19.09 7.14 16.88
C MET A 630 20.25 6.56 16.10
N GLU A 631 20.01 6.21 14.85
CA GLU A 631 20.98 5.62 13.94
C GLU A 631 20.86 6.27 12.56
N GLN A 632 21.98 6.52 11.93
CA GLN A 632 21.97 6.96 10.53
C GLN A 632 21.69 5.77 9.61
N CYS A 633 20.78 5.93 8.68
CA CYS A 633 20.42 4.88 7.74
C CYS A 633 20.28 5.44 6.32
N GLU A 634 20.16 4.54 5.35
CA GLU A 634 19.87 4.93 3.98
C GLU A 634 18.50 5.63 3.90
N GLY A 635 18.49 6.89 3.47
CA GLY A 635 17.31 7.74 3.39
C GLY A 635 17.05 8.64 4.61
N GLY A 636 17.99 8.78 5.57
CA GLY A 636 17.91 9.72 6.69
C GLY A 636 18.26 9.13 8.04
N GLN A 637 17.52 9.52 9.08
CA GLN A 637 17.71 9.08 10.47
C GLN A 637 16.64 8.07 10.87
N LYS A 638 17.08 7.01 11.54
CA LYS A 638 16.24 6.02 12.18
C LYS A 638 16.14 6.36 13.67
N ILE A 639 14.96 6.72 14.12
CA ILE A 639 14.63 6.99 15.52
C ILE A 639 14.03 5.70 16.11
N ILE A 640 14.61 5.23 17.21
CA ILE A 640 14.16 4.06 17.94
C ILE A 640 13.51 4.55 19.24
N ALA A 641 12.25 4.17 19.46
CA ALA A 641 11.49 4.59 20.62
C ALA A 641 10.59 3.46 21.15
N GLU A 642 10.15 3.60 22.39
CA GLU A 642 9.11 2.79 22.99
C GLU A 642 7.90 3.68 23.27
N ALA A 643 6.70 3.22 22.91
CA ALA A 643 5.48 3.98 23.16
C ALA A 643 4.30 3.06 23.48
N PRO A 644 3.34 3.50 24.32
CA PRO A 644 2.11 2.72 24.59
C PRO A 644 1.26 2.59 23.33
N LEU A 645 0.72 1.41 23.09
CA LEU A 645 -0.15 1.14 21.94
C LEU A 645 -1.33 2.11 21.84
N SER A 646 -1.87 2.52 23.00
CA SER A 646 -3.00 3.46 23.08
C SER A 646 -2.75 4.81 22.41
N GLU A 647 -1.50 5.25 22.34
CA GLU A 647 -1.09 6.53 21.76
C GLU A 647 -0.73 6.42 20.27
N MET A 648 -0.68 5.19 19.74
CA MET A 648 -0.14 4.92 18.41
C MET A 648 -1.20 4.79 17.29
N PHE A 649 -2.50 4.69 17.60
CA PHE A 649 -3.55 4.44 16.60
C PHE A 649 -3.63 5.47 15.48
N LYS A 650 -3.31 6.74 15.74
CA LYS A 650 -3.29 7.82 14.73
C LYS A 650 -1.87 8.17 14.26
N TYR A 651 -0.86 7.48 14.76
CA TYR A 651 0.52 7.85 14.50
C TYR A 651 0.88 7.83 13.00
N ALA A 652 0.37 6.89 12.23
CA ALA A 652 0.58 6.84 10.78
C ALA A 652 0.13 8.13 10.07
N THR A 653 -1.04 8.64 10.44
CA THR A 653 -1.61 9.87 9.87
C THR A 653 -0.82 11.09 10.31
N ASP A 654 -0.49 11.17 11.60
CA ASP A 654 0.24 12.30 12.16
C ASP A 654 1.69 12.35 11.65
N LEU A 655 2.36 11.20 11.56
CA LEU A 655 3.71 11.09 10.98
C LEU A 655 3.73 11.58 9.52
N ARG A 656 2.75 11.16 8.70
CA ARG A 656 2.63 11.61 7.32
C ARG A 656 2.41 13.13 7.23
N SER A 657 1.59 13.67 8.10
CA SER A 657 1.34 15.11 8.15
C SER A 657 2.60 15.90 8.53
N MET A 658 3.32 15.48 9.57
CA MET A 658 4.54 16.13 10.06
C MET A 658 5.69 16.06 9.06
N THR A 659 5.80 14.93 8.35
CA THR A 659 6.94 14.65 7.45
C THR A 659 6.59 14.83 5.98
N GLN A 660 5.47 15.47 5.66
CA GLN A 660 4.96 15.57 4.28
C GLN A 660 4.91 14.21 3.56
N ALA A 661 4.54 13.16 4.29
CA ALA A 661 4.51 11.76 3.87
C ALA A 661 5.89 11.11 3.61
N TRP A 662 6.98 11.72 4.03
CA TRP A 662 8.34 11.14 3.93
C TRP A 662 8.56 10.04 4.98
N GLY A 663 8.07 10.26 6.20
CA GLY A 663 8.26 9.36 7.33
C GLY A 663 7.62 7.99 7.12
N ARG A 664 8.34 6.95 7.50
CA ARG A 664 7.85 5.58 7.60
C ARG A 664 8.18 5.02 8.98
N PHE A 665 7.34 4.15 9.49
CA PHE A 665 7.59 3.51 10.78
C PHE A 665 7.21 2.03 10.76
N THR A 666 7.80 1.29 11.67
CA THR A 666 7.43 -0.08 12.03
C THR A 666 7.17 -0.13 13.53
N MET A 667 6.33 -1.06 13.94
CA MET A 667 5.94 -1.20 15.34
C MET A 667 5.79 -2.69 15.67
N THR A 668 6.42 -3.11 16.78
CA THR A 668 6.35 -4.47 17.31
C THR A 668 6.06 -4.44 18.80
N PHE A 669 5.39 -5.46 19.31
CA PHE A 669 5.17 -5.59 20.76
C PHE A 669 6.50 -5.81 21.49
N GLU A 670 6.73 -5.09 22.59
CA GLU A 670 7.93 -5.23 23.40
C GLU A 670 7.62 -5.87 24.76
N ARG A 671 6.77 -5.24 25.57
CA ARG A 671 6.42 -5.69 26.92
C ARG A 671 5.15 -5.03 27.44
N TYR A 672 4.72 -5.46 28.62
CA TYR A 672 3.68 -4.77 29.38
C TYR A 672 4.31 -3.87 30.45
N GLU A 673 3.77 -2.65 30.62
CA GLU A 673 4.13 -1.72 31.69
C GLU A 673 2.88 -1.20 32.38
N GLU A 674 3.04 -0.71 33.62
CA GLU A 674 1.94 -0.17 34.39
C GLU A 674 1.38 1.12 33.79
N VAL A 675 0.06 1.18 33.69
CA VAL A 675 -0.66 2.35 33.21
C VAL A 675 -0.59 3.48 34.23
N PRO A 676 -0.27 4.74 33.84
CA PRO A 676 -0.33 5.89 34.73
C PRO A 676 -1.70 6.03 35.38
N ALA A 677 -1.73 6.41 36.67
CA ALA A 677 -2.94 6.40 37.50
C ALA A 677 -4.13 7.16 36.90
N ASP A 678 -3.87 8.29 36.23
CA ASP A 678 -4.94 9.09 35.59
C ASP A 678 -5.56 8.42 34.36
N VAL A 679 -4.75 7.68 33.59
CA VAL A 679 -5.19 6.89 32.43
C VAL A 679 -5.91 5.64 32.93
N ALA A 680 -5.36 4.95 33.93
CA ALA A 680 -5.97 3.75 34.51
C ALA A 680 -7.39 4.02 35.03
N LYS A 681 -7.63 5.15 35.71
CA LYS A 681 -8.97 5.55 36.16
C LYS A 681 -9.96 5.67 35.01
N LYS A 682 -9.54 6.22 33.86
CA LYS A 682 -10.41 6.36 32.68
C LYS A 682 -10.73 5.00 32.05
N VAL A 683 -9.72 4.13 31.94
CA VAL A 683 -9.89 2.77 31.38
C VAL A 683 -10.83 1.96 32.27
N ILE A 684 -10.62 1.97 33.60
CA ILE A 684 -11.48 1.24 34.56
C ILE A 684 -12.93 1.78 34.53
N ALA A 685 -13.10 3.09 34.39
CA ALA A 685 -14.44 3.69 34.31
C ALA A 685 -15.20 3.37 33.00
N SER A 686 -14.46 3.11 31.91
CA SER A 686 -15.01 2.78 30.58
C SER A 686 -15.12 1.27 30.35
N ALA A 687 -14.56 0.43 31.24
CA ALA A 687 -14.65 -1.01 31.11
C ALA A 687 -16.10 -1.48 31.33
N ASP A 688 -16.56 -2.40 30.49
CA ASP A 688 -17.83 -3.09 30.70
C ASP A 688 -17.70 -3.88 32.01
N LYS A 689 -18.47 -3.49 33.02
CA LYS A 689 -18.51 -4.25 34.27
C LYS A 689 -18.99 -5.64 33.94
N VAL A 690 -18.12 -6.62 34.17
CA VAL A 690 -18.53 -8.03 34.10
C VAL A 690 -19.68 -8.21 35.08
N VAL A 691 -20.88 -8.43 34.58
CA VAL A 691 -22.05 -8.76 35.42
C VAL A 691 -21.72 -10.08 36.08
N ASP A 692 -21.64 -10.06 37.42
CA ASP A 692 -21.49 -11.28 38.21
C ASP A 692 -22.75 -12.13 38.05
N ASP A 693 -22.70 -13.17 37.23
CA ASP A 693 -23.75 -14.20 37.10
C ASP A 693 -23.76 -15.20 38.29
N ASP A 694 -23.15 -14.86 39.40
CA ASP A 694 -23.05 -15.70 40.59
C ASP A 694 -23.78 -15.10 41.81
N GLU A 695 -25.13 -14.86 41.75
CA GLU A 695 -26.00 -14.88 42.94
C GLU A 695 -26.78 -16.21 43.09
#